data_37107651b414d1450da4805c293b42cd
#
_entry.id   37107651b414d1450da4805c293b42cd
#
_cell.length_a   1.000
_cell.length_b   1.000
_cell.length_c   1.000
_cell.angle_alpha   90.00
_cell.angle_beta   90.00
_cell.angle_gamma   90.00
#
_symmetry.space_group_name_H-M   'P 1'
#
loop_
_entity.id
_entity.type
_entity.pdbx_description
1 polymer ?
#
loop_
_entity_poly.entity_id
_entity_poly.type
_entity_poly.pdbx_seq_one_letter_code
_entity_poly.pdbx_strand_id
1 'polypeptide(L)'
;MKPAPPPSSATAGLAGRWLWFAGVASLVFAFRLREIHLFSSDTPILDQWDAEARQILMPWLQGRLRWQDFLAPHNEHVPLWTRLFAWLQAAALGRWDPQLQATFNAALHGVFAGTVALWIRRNLQLWPALVLTLLLVTLSGLPFSWENSTWGFQFHTPLALLLVFLHVRGSFACRPGTARWWLAQAAGLAAFFTYGSMGAAPLAVMLTALWTAVPDRRRWLTAALLGAAGVSLVIYARNQQAPAHTLALTAHSPREFLAAFLMQLGWPTEWPGACLVLCLPAFLLVLKIRRNPRAENFDRITVALAVWGAAQAAAFAYARGGGYIGFVSRYGDLLALGVLANAMALWRLLEASPPRQRWLPVVLAVAWTLTLAAGLQRISTRGHTEYYQAHSEAWAHTRREAVRGYLATKDIQSLSADAVRAVLYPNPETVAHTLDQAGLAELLPASLRPGTAAVRGDRVSDAAATVRSHWLAIALAGGVALLLALALSRRWEESPVDPLEDGRDRGLSPLLGAMAVASGALLFLWPQPLEFSAEKRWLALLAPPGTVPNLTFHTIETVPPRDNLVGGADLWPIEFRNHFFGTELDGPAFIGIGQSSPFTINSPWLVIPFAGFPVSPGNGLRLRVEDAHGTLLDEIACPGPNPADIDFWAVDVRAYPGCIAHVILYDGRDGAQGWVAAAPPQAVSSPDVADSHRRDRALEPTRFGQNSLGVVAVASALLGLGNMILARRRRPAW
;
A
#
# COMPACT_ATOMS: atom_id res chain seq x y z
N MET A 1 -52.56 -6.93 15.21
CA MET A 1 -51.29 -7.63 15.53
C MET A 1 -50.92 -8.50 14.35
N LYS A 2 -49.80 -8.24 13.65
CA LYS A 2 -49.29 -9.17 12.65
C LYS A 2 -48.75 -10.41 13.40
N PRO A 3 -49.06 -11.63 12.99
CA PRO A 3 -48.48 -12.81 13.62
C PRO A 3 -46.96 -12.73 13.56
N ALA A 4 -46.31 -13.11 14.66
CA ALA A 4 -44.83 -13.20 14.70
C ALA A 4 -44.38 -14.17 13.58
N PRO A 5 -43.33 -13.84 12.85
CA PRO A 5 -42.79 -14.73 11.82
C PRO A 5 -42.40 -16.06 12.46
N PRO A 6 -42.56 -17.18 11.78
CA PRO A 6 -42.24 -18.49 12.32
C PRO A 6 -40.76 -18.54 12.73
N PRO A 7 -40.40 -19.21 13.85
CA PRO A 7 -39.06 -19.22 14.41
C PRO A 7 -37.96 -19.70 13.42
N SER A 8 -38.31 -20.46 12.39
CA SER A 8 -37.41 -20.88 11.32
C SER A 8 -36.90 -19.71 10.42
N SER A 9 -37.62 -18.61 10.34
CA SER A 9 -37.25 -17.46 9.50
C SER A 9 -36.20 -16.53 10.20
N ALA A 10 -36.31 -16.42 11.52
CA ALA A 10 -35.37 -15.60 12.31
C ALA A 10 -33.98 -16.23 12.37
N THR A 11 -33.91 -17.56 12.49
CA THR A 11 -32.62 -18.30 12.51
C THR A 11 -31.90 -18.28 11.17
N ALA A 12 -32.64 -18.42 10.05
CA ALA A 12 -32.08 -18.34 8.71
C ALA A 12 -31.49 -16.94 8.42
N GLY A 13 -32.16 -15.87 8.89
CA GLY A 13 -31.62 -14.51 8.75
C GLY A 13 -30.38 -14.24 9.56
N LEU A 14 -30.27 -14.81 10.76
CA LEU A 14 -29.06 -14.72 11.57
C LEU A 14 -27.90 -15.49 10.93
N ALA A 15 -28.15 -16.71 10.46
CA ALA A 15 -27.16 -17.52 9.76
C ALA A 15 -26.64 -16.81 8.48
N GLY A 16 -27.51 -16.24 7.65
CA GLY A 16 -27.12 -15.49 6.47
C GLY A 16 -26.22 -14.29 6.77
N ARG A 17 -26.47 -13.58 7.86
CA ARG A 17 -25.62 -12.47 8.31
C ARG A 17 -24.23 -12.92 8.77
N TRP A 18 -24.14 -14.02 9.51
CA TRP A 18 -22.87 -14.57 9.92
C TRP A 18 -22.07 -15.16 8.77
N LEU A 19 -22.73 -15.80 7.81
CA LEU A 19 -22.09 -16.29 6.60
C LEU A 19 -21.58 -15.12 5.70
N TRP A 20 -22.31 -14.01 5.64
CA TRP A 20 -21.85 -12.81 4.94
C TRP A 20 -20.58 -12.25 5.55
N PHE A 21 -20.59 -12.06 6.88
CA PHE A 21 -19.40 -11.62 7.63
C PHE A 21 -18.23 -12.59 7.43
N ALA A 22 -18.44 -13.88 7.70
CA ALA A 22 -17.39 -14.90 7.63
C ALA A 22 -16.84 -15.05 6.19
N GLY A 23 -17.71 -15.01 5.19
CA GLY A 23 -17.30 -15.09 3.79
C GLY A 23 -16.37 -13.97 3.39
N VAL A 24 -16.74 -12.73 3.71
CA VAL A 24 -15.89 -11.55 3.42
C VAL A 24 -14.60 -11.56 4.23
N ALA A 25 -14.69 -11.86 5.52
CA ALA A 25 -13.52 -11.93 6.39
C ALA A 25 -12.51 -12.98 5.90
N SER A 26 -13.01 -14.16 5.51
CA SER A 26 -12.17 -15.26 4.98
C SER A 26 -11.55 -14.91 3.62
N LEU A 27 -12.29 -14.25 2.72
CA LEU A 27 -11.75 -13.83 1.43
C LEU A 27 -10.60 -12.83 1.60
N VAL A 28 -10.80 -11.78 2.40
CA VAL A 28 -9.76 -10.78 2.64
C VAL A 28 -8.58 -11.39 3.38
N PHE A 29 -8.84 -12.22 4.39
CA PHE A 29 -7.81 -12.96 5.10
C PHE A 29 -6.98 -13.83 4.14
N ALA A 30 -7.63 -14.59 3.28
CA ALA A 30 -6.96 -15.48 2.33
C ALA A 30 -6.06 -14.72 1.34
N PHE A 31 -6.53 -13.59 0.79
CA PHE A 31 -5.71 -12.78 -0.12
C PHE A 31 -4.47 -12.20 0.57
N ARG A 32 -4.62 -11.72 1.80
CA ARG A 32 -3.49 -11.26 2.61
C ARG A 32 -2.56 -12.43 3.00
N LEU A 33 -3.10 -13.60 3.32
CA LEU A 33 -2.27 -14.81 3.58
C LEU A 33 -1.45 -15.21 2.36
N ARG A 34 -2.03 -15.10 1.16
CA ARG A 34 -1.29 -15.36 -0.08
C ARG A 34 -0.06 -14.46 -0.16
N GLU A 35 -0.23 -13.17 0.08
CA GLU A 35 0.87 -12.22 0.06
C GLU A 35 1.95 -12.58 1.10
N ILE A 36 1.55 -12.89 2.32
CA ILE A 36 2.47 -13.28 3.38
C ILE A 36 3.18 -14.59 3.02
N HIS A 37 2.47 -15.58 2.50
CA HIS A 37 3.02 -16.88 2.13
C HIS A 37 4.11 -16.78 1.07
N LEU A 38 3.86 -15.95 0.05
CA LEU A 38 4.78 -15.84 -1.08
C LEU A 38 5.98 -14.92 -0.80
N PHE A 39 5.84 -13.94 0.12
CA PHE A 39 6.76 -12.81 0.10
C PHE A 39 7.19 -12.29 1.48
N SER A 40 6.56 -12.66 2.57
CA SER A 40 6.98 -12.21 3.90
C SER A 40 8.21 -12.97 4.37
N SER A 41 9.09 -12.27 5.09
CA SER A 41 10.25 -12.86 5.76
C SER A 41 9.97 -13.07 7.25
N ASP A 42 10.56 -14.12 7.81
CA ASP A 42 10.61 -14.39 9.25
C ASP A 42 11.66 -13.53 9.96
N THR A 43 12.50 -12.80 9.22
CA THR A 43 13.49 -11.89 9.76
C THR A 43 12.86 -10.54 10.07
N PRO A 44 13.01 -10.00 11.29
CA PRO A 44 12.59 -8.63 11.60
C PRO A 44 13.30 -7.60 10.72
N ILE A 45 12.58 -6.53 10.35
CA ILE A 45 13.10 -5.47 9.47
C ILE A 45 12.73 -4.08 9.99
N LEU A 46 13.56 -3.08 9.65
CA LEU A 46 13.31 -1.65 9.86
C LEU A 46 12.81 -1.34 11.28
N ASP A 47 11.66 -0.68 11.41
CA ASP A 47 11.08 -0.23 12.68
C ASP A 47 10.85 -1.36 13.71
N GLN A 48 10.87 -2.62 13.30
CA GLN A 48 10.82 -3.74 14.25
C GLN A 48 12.08 -3.78 15.14
N TRP A 49 13.26 -3.51 14.59
CA TRP A 49 14.49 -3.44 15.37
C TRP A 49 14.48 -2.27 16.36
N ASP A 50 13.89 -1.16 15.98
CA ASP A 50 13.84 0.04 16.81
C ASP A 50 12.66 0.06 17.77
N ALA A 51 11.44 0.08 17.25
CA ALA A 51 10.23 0.28 18.05
C ALA A 51 9.80 -0.96 18.86
N GLU A 52 10.08 -2.17 18.36
CA GLU A 52 9.73 -3.41 19.07
C GLU A 52 10.92 -3.93 19.89
N ALA A 53 12.06 -4.21 19.22
CA ALA A 53 13.19 -4.83 19.91
C ALA A 53 13.85 -3.88 20.90
N ARG A 54 14.38 -2.74 20.44
CA ARG A 54 15.16 -1.82 21.28
C ARG A 54 14.32 -1.14 22.34
N GLN A 55 13.10 -0.69 22.00
CA GLN A 55 12.28 0.09 22.91
C GLN A 55 11.43 -0.77 23.86
N ILE A 56 11.15 -2.04 23.53
CA ILE A 56 10.29 -2.90 24.34
C ILE A 56 10.95 -4.20 24.77
N LEU A 57 11.43 -5.03 23.81
CA LEU A 57 11.92 -6.37 24.15
C LEU A 57 13.21 -6.34 24.95
N MET A 58 14.15 -5.46 24.60
CA MET A 58 15.40 -5.30 25.37
C MET A 58 15.14 -4.81 26.81
N PRO A 59 14.39 -3.72 27.06
CA PRO A 59 14.03 -3.33 28.42
C PRO A 59 13.29 -4.41 29.19
N TRP A 60 12.41 -5.19 28.51
CA TRP A 60 11.71 -6.32 29.13
C TRP A 60 12.67 -7.43 29.58
N LEU A 61 13.56 -7.87 28.69
CA LEU A 61 14.57 -8.89 29.01
C LEU A 61 15.54 -8.45 30.14
N GLN A 62 15.76 -7.15 30.25
CA GLN A 62 16.57 -6.55 31.31
C GLN A 62 15.81 -6.29 32.62
N GLY A 63 14.52 -6.62 32.69
CA GLY A 63 13.67 -6.35 33.86
C GLY A 63 13.41 -4.85 34.11
N ARG A 64 13.59 -3.99 33.10
CA ARG A 64 13.47 -2.52 33.21
C ARG A 64 12.26 -1.94 32.50
N LEU A 65 11.47 -2.78 31.80
CA LEU A 65 10.30 -2.34 31.02
C LEU A 65 9.28 -1.63 31.91
N ARG A 66 8.91 -0.41 31.55
CA ARG A 66 7.92 0.40 32.25
C ARG A 66 6.74 0.68 31.33
N TRP A 67 5.59 1.00 31.91
CA TRP A 67 4.39 1.34 31.15
C TRP A 67 4.62 2.54 30.20
N GLN A 68 5.42 3.52 30.61
CA GLN A 68 5.77 4.68 29.81
C GLN A 68 6.49 4.32 28.50
N ASP A 69 7.21 3.20 28.48
CA ASP A 69 7.98 2.78 27.30
C ASP A 69 7.04 2.38 26.14
N PHE A 70 5.85 1.85 26.45
CA PHE A 70 4.82 1.59 25.44
C PHE A 70 4.24 2.87 24.83
N LEU A 71 4.26 3.97 25.58
CA LEU A 71 3.72 5.27 25.19
C LEU A 71 4.81 6.17 24.59
N ALA A 72 6.06 5.73 24.52
CA ALA A 72 7.14 6.49 23.93
C ALA A 72 6.85 6.80 22.45
N PRO A 73 7.16 7.99 21.96
CA PRO A 73 6.99 8.31 20.54
C PRO A 73 7.94 7.48 19.69
N HIS A 74 7.51 7.21 18.46
CA HIS A 74 8.33 6.62 17.39
C HIS A 74 8.00 7.39 16.12
N ASN A 75 8.98 8.14 15.61
CA ASN A 75 8.73 9.15 14.60
C ASN A 75 7.57 10.08 15.03
N GLU A 76 6.57 10.25 14.18
CA GLU A 76 5.37 11.05 14.44
C GLU A 76 4.20 10.28 15.09
N HIS A 77 4.42 9.05 15.56
CA HIS A 77 3.37 8.15 16.06
C HIS A 77 3.66 7.67 17.49
N VAL A 78 2.62 7.15 18.15
CA VAL A 78 2.73 6.40 19.41
C VAL A 78 2.16 5.00 19.16
N PRO A 79 2.96 4.04 18.67
CA PRO A 79 2.48 2.72 18.25
C PRO A 79 2.27 1.77 19.45
N LEU A 80 1.46 2.20 20.43
CA LEU A 80 1.16 1.46 21.65
C LEU A 80 0.74 0.01 21.36
N TRP A 81 -0.21 -0.16 20.44
CA TRP A 81 -0.82 -1.45 20.17
C TRP A 81 0.14 -2.42 19.49
N THR A 82 0.98 -1.92 18.59
CA THR A 82 2.02 -2.72 17.92
C THR A 82 3.05 -3.20 18.94
N ARG A 83 3.51 -2.31 19.81
CA ARG A 83 4.46 -2.65 20.89
C ARG A 83 3.87 -3.65 21.89
N LEU A 84 2.62 -3.42 22.30
CA LEU A 84 1.92 -4.33 23.20
C LEU A 84 1.77 -5.71 22.56
N PHE A 85 1.45 -5.76 21.28
CA PHE A 85 1.32 -7.02 20.54
C PHE A 85 2.67 -7.76 20.43
N ALA A 86 3.77 -7.07 20.08
CA ALA A 86 5.10 -7.66 20.03
C ALA A 86 5.54 -8.20 21.41
N TRP A 87 5.31 -7.42 22.49
CA TRP A 87 5.58 -7.86 23.85
C TRP A 87 4.74 -9.07 24.27
N LEU A 88 3.43 -9.05 24.01
CA LEU A 88 2.54 -10.19 24.31
C LEU A 88 2.95 -11.44 23.56
N GLN A 89 3.33 -11.32 22.29
CA GLN A 89 3.85 -12.43 21.50
C GLN A 89 5.11 -13.01 22.14
N ALA A 90 6.08 -12.17 22.49
CA ALA A 90 7.32 -12.61 23.14
C ALA A 90 7.06 -13.23 24.51
N ALA A 91 6.24 -12.59 25.36
CA ALA A 91 5.96 -13.03 26.71
C ALA A 91 5.13 -14.34 26.75
N ALA A 92 4.11 -14.47 25.90
CA ALA A 92 3.21 -15.63 25.92
C ALA A 92 3.76 -16.83 25.14
N LEU A 93 4.49 -16.59 24.05
CA LEU A 93 4.94 -17.63 23.13
C LEU A 93 6.46 -17.88 23.20
N GLY A 94 7.23 -17.03 23.88
CA GLY A 94 8.69 -17.05 23.82
C GLY A 94 9.22 -16.82 22.40
N ARG A 95 8.51 -15.98 21.61
CA ARG A 95 8.77 -15.77 20.18
C ARG A 95 8.51 -14.33 19.76
N TRP A 96 9.42 -13.80 18.97
CA TRP A 96 9.26 -12.58 18.21
C TRP A 96 9.36 -12.92 16.72
N ASP A 97 8.22 -13.15 16.09
CA ASP A 97 8.09 -13.70 14.74
C ASP A 97 7.28 -12.74 13.85
N PRO A 98 7.94 -12.03 12.90
CA PRO A 98 7.28 -11.10 11.99
C PRO A 98 6.22 -11.73 11.11
N GLN A 99 6.41 -12.97 10.64
CA GLN A 99 5.42 -13.64 9.81
C GLN A 99 4.16 -14.03 10.61
N LEU A 100 4.34 -14.39 11.86
CA LEU A 100 3.21 -14.64 12.77
C LEU A 100 2.45 -13.34 13.02
N GLN A 101 3.16 -12.23 13.25
CA GLN A 101 2.55 -10.89 13.37
C GLN A 101 1.76 -10.52 12.13
N ALA A 102 2.35 -10.66 10.92
CA ALA A 102 1.68 -10.40 9.66
C ALA A 102 0.42 -11.27 9.47
N THR A 103 0.46 -12.53 9.90
CA THR A 103 -0.71 -13.43 9.87
C THR A 103 -1.86 -12.92 10.74
N PHE A 104 -1.56 -12.41 11.95
CA PHE A 104 -2.55 -11.75 12.81
C PHE A 104 -3.08 -10.44 12.20
N ASN A 105 -2.21 -9.64 11.56
CA ASN A 105 -2.62 -8.43 10.85
C ASN A 105 -3.62 -8.75 9.74
N ALA A 106 -3.38 -9.82 8.99
CA ALA A 106 -4.30 -10.30 7.96
C ALA A 106 -5.66 -10.72 8.54
N ALA A 107 -5.67 -11.44 9.67
CA ALA A 107 -6.91 -11.85 10.34
C ALA A 107 -7.70 -10.62 10.82
N LEU A 108 -7.04 -9.64 11.43
CA LEU A 108 -7.66 -8.41 11.90
C LEU A 108 -8.22 -7.58 10.72
N HIS A 109 -7.51 -7.55 9.59
CA HIS A 109 -8.00 -6.91 8.37
C HIS A 109 -9.25 -7.61 7.82
N GLY A 110 -9.28 -8.93 7.85
CA GLY A 110 -10.48 -9.73 7.53
C GLY A 110 -11.66 -9.37 8.43
N VAL A 111 -11.43 -9.28 9.75
CA VAL A 111 -12.47 -8.85 10.71
C VAL A 111 -12.98 -7.45 10.42
N PHE A 112 -12.09 -6.50 10.11
CA PHE A 112 -12.48 -5.15 9.67
C PHE A 112 -13.38 -5.21 8.44
N ALA A 113 -12.94 -5.90 7.37
CA ALA A 113 -13.70 -5.98 6.12
C ALA A 113 -15.06 -6.68 6.33
N GLY A 114 -15.10 -7.79 7.06
CA GLY A 114 -16.34 -8.47 7.43
C GLY A 114 -17.31 -7.59 8.22
N THR A 115 -16.79 -6.77 9.14
CA THR A 115 -17.58 -5.83 9.95
C THR A 115 -18.20 -4.73 9.09
N VAL A 116 -17.42 -4.13 8.18
CA VAL A 116 -17.90 -3.12 7.23
C VAL A 116 -18.93 -3.73 6.27
N ALA A 117 -18.63 -4.90 5.69
CA ALA A 117 -19.54 -5.58 4.77
C ALA A 117 -20.89 -5.94 5.43
N LEU A 118 -20.84 -6.44 6.67
CA LEU A 118 -22.06 -6.72 7.43
C LEU A 118 -22.87 -5.46 7.71
N TRP A 119 -22.22 -4.34 7.99
CA TRP A 119 -22.88 -3.05 8.16
C TRP A 119 -23.51 -2.56 6.85
N ILE A 120 -22.80 -2.66 5.73
CA ILE A 120 -23.33 -2.33 4.39
C ILE A 120 -24.59 -3.18 4.11
N ARG A 121 -24.53 -4.51 4.32
CA ARG A 121 -25.65 -5.43 4.08
C ARG A 121 -26.87 -5.15 4.97
N ARG A 122 -26.67 -4.59 6.16
CA ARG A 122 -27.78 -4.23 7.07
C ARG A 122 -28.49 -2.93 6.69
N ASN A 123 -27.88 -2.09 5.89
CA ASN A 123 -28.38 -0.77 5.54
C ASN A 123 -28.80 -0.66 4.07
N LEU A 124 -28.40 -1.60 3.23
CA LEU A 124 -28.71 -1.59 1.80
C LEU A 124 -29.37 -2.91 1.38
N GLN A 125 -30.10 -2.82 0.27
CA GLN A 125 -30.66 -3.99 -0.40
C GLN A 125 -29.54 -4.93 -0.89
N LEU A 126 -29.91 -6.17 -1.26
CA LEU A 126 -28.95 -7.24 -1.53
C LEU A 126 -27.93 -6.87 -2.62
N TRP A 127 -28.39 -6.38 -3.77
CA TRP A 127 -27.52 -6.12 -4.91
C TRP A 127 -26.52 -4.97 -4.66
N PRO A 128 -26.92 -3.78 -4.20
CA PRO A 128 -25.95 -2.73 -3.84
C PRO A 128 -25.01 -3.16 -2.72
N ALA A 129 -25.51 -3.90 -1.73
CA ALA A 129 -24.66 -4.42 -0.68
C ALA A 129 -23.61 -5.39 -1.23
N LEU A 130 -23.96 -6.25 -2.19
CA LEU A 130 -23.04 -7.17 -2.84
C LEU A 130 -21.97 -6.41 -3.62
N VAL A 131 -22.35 -5.43 -4.44
CA VAL A 131 -21.40 -4.63 -5.24
C VAL A 131 -20.38 -3.91 -4.34
N LEU A 132 -20.87 -3.22 -3.32
CA LEU A 132 -19.99 -2.51 -2.38
C LEU A 132 -19.12 -3.47 -1.54
N THR A 133 -19.65 -4.66 -1.23
CA THR A 133 -18.88 -5.71 -0.53
C THR A 133 -17.77 -6.26 -1.44
N LEU A 134 -18.04 -6.51 -2.71
CA LEU A 134 -17.03 -6.96 -3.66
C LEU A 134 -15.98 -5.87 -3.90
N LEU A 135 -16.37 -4.61 -3.99
CA LEU A 135 -15.42 -3.49 -4.03
C LEU A 135 -14.55 -3.45 -2.76
N LEU A 136 -15.14 -3.62 -1.58
CA LEU A 136 -14.39 -3.68 -0.32
C LEU A 136 -13.39 -4.84 -0.31
N VAL A 137 -13.80 -6.04 -0.75
CA VAL A 137 -12.90 -7.21 -0.86
C VAL A 137 -11.77 -6.91 -1.85
N THR A 138 -12.06 -6.28 -2.99
CA THR A 138 -11.06 -5.86 -3.98
C THR A 138 -10.06 -4.87 -3.36
N LEU A 139 -10.56 -3.79 -2.75
CA LEU A 139 -9.73 -2.78 -2.10
C LEU A 139 -8.89 -3.32 -0.93
N SER A 140 -9.39 -4.32 -0.21
CA SER A 140 -8.67 -4.93 0.93
C SER A 140 -7.73 -6.05 0.52
N GLY A 141 -7.92 -6.64 -0.66
CA GLY A 141 -7.20 -7.83 -1.12
C GLY A 141 -6.12 -7.54 -2.17
N LEU A 142 -6.16 -6.42 -2.90
CA LEU A 142 -5.16 -6.07 -3.92
C LEU A 142 -3.78 -5.72 -3.32
N PRO A 143 -2.64 -6.03 -3.98
CA PRO A 143 -1.29 -5.90 -3.42
C PRO A 143 -0.73 -4.48 -3.39
N PHE A 144 -1.53 -3.45 -3.61
CA PHE A 144 -1.05 -2.07 -3.60
C PHE A 144 -0.60 -1.57 -2.22
N SER A 145 -1.03 -2.23 -1.15
CA SER A 145 -0.59 -1.95 0.22
C SER A 145 0.24 -3.10 0.79
N TRP A 146 1.19 -3.57 0.01
CA TRP A 146 1.99 -4.73 0.31
C TRP A 146 2.74 -4.64 1.65
N GLU A 147 3.25 -3.46 2.04
CA GLU A 147 3.89 -3.26 3.35
C GLU A 147 2.94 -3.64 4.49
N ASN A 148 1.66 -3.29 4.40
CA ASN A 148 0.66 -3.64 5.41
C ASN A 148 0.33 -5.14 5.46
N SER A 149 0.56 -5.85 4.36
CA SER A 149 0.33 -7.29 4.30
C SER A 149 1.50 -8.07 4.88
N THR A 150 2.74 -7.71 4.51
CA THR A 150 3.91 -8.56 4.71
C THR A 150 4.77 -8.16 5.89
N TRP A 151 4.65 -6.93 6.35
CA TRP A 151 5.44 -6.41 7.44
C TRP A 151 4.68 -6.53 8.77
N GLY A 152 5.18 -7.35 9.67
CA GLY A 152 4.55 -7.63 10.97
C GLY A 152 4.29 -6.37 11.80
N PHE A 153 5.19 -5.39 11.72
CA PHE A 153 5.06 -4.08 12.39
C PHE A 153 3.75 -3.34 12.09
N GLN A 154 3.14 -3.60 10.93
CA GLN A 154 1.94 -2.87 10.47
C GLN A 154 0.62 -3.30 11.18
N PHE A 155 0.69 -3.91 12.36
CA PHE A 155 -0.47 -4.24 13.20
C PHE A 155 -1.41 -3.06 13.43
N HIS A 156 -0.85 -1.87 13.55
CA HIS A 156 -1.60 -0.65 13.77
C HIS A 156 -2.53 -0.26 12.60
N THR A 157 -2.25 -0.66 11.35
CA THR A 157 -3.08 -0.30 10.19
C THR A 157 -4.46 -0.95 10.21
N PRO A 158 -4.62 -2.29 10.23
CA PRO A 158 -5.94 -2.90 10.28
C PRO A 158 -6.68 -2.57 11.58
N LEU A 159 -5.96 -2.37 12.69
CA LEU A 159 -6.56 -1.95 13.94
C LEU A 159 -7.11 -0.52 13.85
N ALA A 160 -6.36 0.42 13.26
CA ALA A 160 -6.81 1.78 13.03
C ALA A 160 -8.10 1.84 12.21
N LEU A 161 -8.14 1.11 11.09
CA LEU A 161 -9.33 1.02 10.22
C LEU A 161 -10.56 0.51 10.98
N LEU A 162 -10.40 -0.55 11.77
CA LEU A 162 -11.49 -1.11 12.57
C LEU A 162 -11.96 -0.11 13.63
N LEU A 163 -11.05 0.47 14.39
CA LEU A 163 -11.36 1.40 15.49
C LEU A 163 -12.01 2.69 14.96
N VAL A 164 -11.50 3.25 13.87
CA VAL A 164 -12.09 4.43 13.21
C VAL A 164 -13.50 4.12 12.70
N PHE A 165 -13.68 2.98 12.03
CA PHE A 165 -15.01 2.58 11.57
C PHE A 165 -16.00 2.42 12.73
N LEU A 166 -15.61 1.76 13.83
CA LEU A 166 -16.44 1.58 15.01
C LEU A 166 -16.77 2.92 15.67
N HIS A 167 -15.79 3.85 15.77
CA HIS A 167 -15.98 5.18 16.29
C HIS A 167 -17.00 5.99 15.46
N VAL A 168 -16.76 6.10 14.15
CA VAL A 168 -17.63 6.86 13.24
C VAL A 168 -19.05 6.28 13.24
N ARG A 169 -19.17 4.96 13.07
CA ARG A 169 -20.47 4.28 13.10
C ARG A 169 -21.19 4.48 14.43
N GLY A 170 -20.53 4.23 15.54
CA GLY A 170 -21.15 4.30 16.85
C GLY A 170 -21.53 5.72 17.27
N SER A 171 -20.79 6.73 16.80
CA SER A 171 -21.11 8.14 17.04
C SER A 171 -22.46 8.56 16.45
N PHE A 172 -22.86 8.02 15.29
CA PHE A 172 -24.12 8.36 14.65
C PHE A 172 -25.25 7.32 14.90
N ALA A 173 -24.91 6.04 15.05
CA ALA A 173 -25.90 4.98 15.15
C ALA A 173 -26.35 4.70 16.60
N CYS A 174 -25.52 5.00 17.61
CA CYS A 174 -25.85 4.76 19.01
C CYS A 174 -26.40 6.01 19.69
N ARG A 175 -27.30 5.82 20.64
CA ARG A 175 -27.80 6.92 21.47
C ARG A 175 -26.67 7.43 22.39
N PRO A 176 -26.41 8.74 22.45
CA PRO A 176 -25.42 9.32 23.34
C PRO A 176 -25.65 8.92 24.80
N GLY A 177 -24.55 8.66 25.53
CA GLY A 177 -24.57 8.27 26.93
C GLY A 177 -24.84 6.78 27.18
N THR A 178 -25.17 5.98 26.14
CA THR A 178 -25.27 4.51 26.29
C THR A 178 -23.88 3.86 26.30
N ALA A 179 -23.76 2.68 26.89
CA ALA A 179 -22.51 1.93 26.93
C ALA A 179 -21.92 1.69 25.52
N ARG A 180 -22.77 1.40 24.51
CA ARG A 180 -22.33 1.22 23.11
C ARG A 180 -21.78 2.50 22.51
N TRP A 181 -22.35 3.65 22.88
CA TRP A 181 -21.83 4.93 22.43
C TRP A 181 -20.49 5.26 23.09
N TRP A 182 -20.35 4.99 24.39
CA TRP A 182 -19.07 5.16 25.09
C TRP A 182 -17.98 4.21 24.57
N LEU A 183 -18.31 2.97 24.25
CA LEU A 183 -17.37 2.05 23.59
C LEU A 183 -16.91 2.59 22.23
N ALA A 184 -17.80 3.21 21.45
CA ALA A 184 -17.41 3.84 20.20
C ALA A 184 -16.47 5.05 20.45
N GLN A 185 -16.69 5.85 21.50
CA GLN A 185 -15.77 6.94 21.85
C GLN A 185 -14.41 6.38 22.31
N ALA A 186 -14.41 5.31 23.10
CA ALA A 186 -13.18 4.62 23.50
C ALA A 186 -12.43 4.07 22.31
N ALA A 187 -13.11 3.54 21.29
CA ALA A 187 -12.48 3.13 20.03
C ALA A 187 -11.82 4.31 19.31
N GLY A 188 -12.46 5.48 19.27
CA GLY A 188 -11.86 6.70 18.74
C GLY A 188 -10.59 7.10 19.49
N LEU A 189 -10.61 7.05 20.81
CA LEU A 189 -9.43 7.32 21.63
C LEU A 189 -8.33 6.28 21.40
N ALA A 190 -8.68 4.99 21.34
CA ALA A 190 -7.74 3.93 21.10
C ALA A 190 -7.03 4.03 19.72
N ALA A 191 -7.73 4.56 18.71
CA ALA A 191 -7.18 4.78 17.39
C ALA A 191 -6.00 5.78 17.38
N PHE A 192 -5.94 6.75 18.29
CA PHE A 192 -4.80 7.68 18.39
C PHE A 192 -3.48 6.97 18.68
N PHE A 193 -3.54 5.84 19.38
CA PHE A 193 -2.38 5.03 19.70
C PHE A 193 -2.00 4.03 18.61
N THR A 194 -2.45 4.30 17.37
CA THR A 194 -2.01 3.63 16.14
C THR A 194 -1.19 4.62 15.31
N TYR A 195 -1.85 5.49 14.55
CA TYR A 195 -1.25 6.60 13.81
C TYR A 195 -1.69 7.94 14.38
N GLY A 196 -0.79 8.92 14.41
CA GLY A 196 -1.14 10.28 14.86
C GLY A 196 -2.26 10.94 14.03
N SER A 197 -2.38 10.58 12.75
CA SER A 197 -3.45 11.07 11.86
C SER A 197 -4.85 10.54 12.20
N MET A 198 -4.98 9.53 13.07
CA MET A 198 -6.30 8.99 13.47
C MET A 198 -7.12 10.00 14.26
N GLY A 199 -6.50 11.04 14.81
CA GLY A 199 -7.19 12.20 15.39
C GLY A 199 -8.18 12.90 14.45
N ALA A 200 -8.04 12.69 13.15
CA ALA A 200 -8.99 13.17 12.16
C ALA A 200 -10.37 12.49 12.25
N ALA A 201 -10.50 11.31 12.85
CA ALA A 201 -11.80 10.61 12.92
C ALA A 201 -12.82 11.37 13.80
N PRO A 202 -12.51 11.79 15.05
CA PRO A 202 -13.40 12.64 15.82
C PRO A 202 -13.71 13.98 15.13
N LEU A 203 -12.73 14.58 14.45
CA LEU A 203 -12.95 15.82 13.68
C LEU A 203 -13.91 15.60 12.51
N ALA A 204 -13.79 14.48 11.78
CA ALA A 204 -14.72 14.13 10.72
C ALA A 204 -16.15 13.91 11.22
N VAL A 205 -16.32 13.27 12.38
CA VAL A 205 -17.62 13.12 13.06
C VAL A 205 -18.18 14.48 13.43
N MET A 206 -17.37 15.35 14.02
CA MET A 206 -17.78 16.70 14.42
C MET A 206 -18.23 17.53 13.21
N LEU A 207 -17.40 17.61 12.17
CA LEU A 207 -17.73 18.36 10.95
C LEU A 207 -19.01 17.86 10.30
N THR A 208 -19.16 16.52 10.20
CA THR A 208 -20.37 15.92 9.62
C THR A 208 -21.60 16.22 10.47
N ALA A 209 -21.49 16.18 11.80
CA ALA A 209 -22.59 16.52 12.71
C ALA A 209 -22.97 18.00 12.55
N LEU A 210 -21.99 18.90 12.39
CA LEU A 210 -22.20 20.32 12.09
C LEU A 210 -22.99 20.53 10.79
N TRP A 211 -22.53 19.92 9.73
CA TRP A 211 -23.12 20.12 8.41
C TRP A 211 -24.52 19.54 8.29
N THR A 212 -24.78 18.43 8.99
CA THR A 212 -26.09 17.75 8.93
C THR A 212 -27.06 18.18 10.03
N ALA A 213 -26.73 19.25 10.78
CA ALA A 213 -27.58 19.83 11.84
C ALA A 213 -28.08 18.78 12.86
N VAL A 214 -27.18 17.91 13.33
CA VAL A 214 -27.52 16.90 14.36
C VAL A 214 -27.81 17.64 15.68
N PRO A 215 -29.01 17.49 16.28
CA PRO A 215 -29.45 18.30 17.43
C PRO A 215 -28.66 18.03 18.71
N ASP A 216 -27.95 16.95 18.82
CA ASP A 216 -27.34 16.49 20.05
C ASP A 216 -25.95 17.09 20.32
N ARG A 217 -25.91 18.13 21.16
CA ARG A 217 -24.67 18.82 21.56
C ARG A 217 -23.62 17.92 22.21
N ARG A 218 -24.01 16.80 22.85
CA ARG A 218 -23.06 15.90 23.51
C ARG A 218 -22.15 15.21 22.53
N ARG A 219 -22.64 14.84 21.34
CA ARG A 219 -21.84 14.26 20.26
C ARG A 219 -20.71 15.19 19.83
N TRP A 220 -21.01 16.47 19.74
CA TRP A 220 -20.07 17.51 19.34
C TRP A 220 -18.97 17.73 20.37
N LEU A 221 -19.39 17.87 21.61
CA LEU A 221 -18.46 18.11 22.72
C LEU A 221 -17.46 16.93 22.82
N THR A 222 -17.97 15.70 22.73
CA THR A 222 -17.10 14.51 22.80
C THR A 222 -16.16 14.41 21.59
N ALA A 223 -16.67 14.66 20.37
CA ALA A 223 -15.82 14.65 19.18
C ALA A 223 -14.76 15.77 19.24
N ALA A 224 -15.13 16.97 19.71
CA ALA A 224 -14.18 18.06 19.88
C ALA A 224 -13.10 17.74 20.94
N LEU A 225 -13.50 17.14 22.07
CA LEU A 225 -12.55 16.73 23.12
C LEU A 225 -11.58 15.66 22.64
N LEU A 226 -12.07 14.65 21.91
CA LEU A 226 -11.22 13.62 21.34
C LEU A 226 -10.31 14.18 20.25
N GLY A 227 -10.80 15.10 19.42
CA GLY A 227 -10.00 15.82 18.44
C GLY A 227 -8.90 16.64 19.11
N ALA A 228 -9.23 17.38 20.18
CA ALA A 228 -8.25 18.14 20.94
C ALA A 228 -7.18 17.24 21.58
N ALA A 229 -7.59 16.10 22.14
CA ALA A 229 -6.66 15.09 22.68
C ALA A 229 -5.71 14.54 21.58
N GLY A 230 -6.25 14.26 20.40
CA GLY A 230 -5.45 13.81 19.25
C GLY A 230 -4.44 14.84 18.77
N VAL A 231 -4.87 16.10 18.62
CA VAL A 231 -3.96 17.20 18.29
C VAL A 231 -2.87 17.34 19.34
N SER A 232 -3.21 17.23 20.61
CA SER A 232 -2.24 17.32 21.72
C SER A 232 -1.22 16.18 21.67
N LEU A 233 -1.64 14.94 21.35
CA LEU A 233 -0.74 13.79 21.18
C LEU A 233 0.19 13.96 19.96
N VAL A 234 -0.32 14.47 18.85
CA VAL A 234 0.50 14.76 17.66
C VAL A 234 1.53 15.85 17.96
N ILE A 235 1.13 16.92 18.65
CA ILE A 235 2.05 17.99 19.09
C ILE A 235 3.10 17.41 20.03
N TYR A 236 2.69 16.58 20.99
CA TYR A 236 3.61 15.91 21.89
C TYR A 236 4.62 15.04 21.15
N ALA A 237 4.16 14.18 20.25
CA ALA A 237 5.03 13.32 19.45
C ALA A 237 6.03 14.14 18.59
N ARG A 238 5.59 15.26 18.02
CA ARG A 238 6.46 16.17 17.24
C ARG A 238 7.50 16.90 18.08
N ASN A 239 7.14 17.30 19.28
CA ASN A 239 8.07 18.00 20.18
C ASN A 239 9.19 17.08 20.72
N GLN A 240 9.07 15.78 20.53
CA GLN A 240 10.09 14.77 20.83
C GLN A 240 11.01 14.60 19.61
N GLN A 241 11.77 15.62 19.23
CA GLN A 241 12.83 15.64 18.21
C GLN A 241 12.63 14.61 17.06
N ALA A 242 11.78 14.94 16.10
CA ALA A 242 11.69 14.17 14.88
C ALA A 242 13.06 14.10 14.22
N PRO A 243 13.55 12.92 13.80
CA PRO A 243 14.81 12.80 13.09
C PRO A 243 14.87 13.73 11.87
N ALA A 244 16.04 14.27 11.53
CA ALA A 244 16.21 15.23 10.43
C ALA A 244 15.62 14.71 9.11
N HIS A 245 15.77 13.40 8.82
CA HIS A 245 15.19 12.75 7.63
C HIS A 245 13.65 12.83 7.58
N THR A 246 12.97 12.75 8.72
CA THR A 246 11.51 12.88 8.78
C THR A 246 11.08 14.31 8.46
N LEU A 247 11.84 15.31 8.92
CA LEU A 247 11.58 16.72 8.61
C LEU A 247 11.82 17.02 7.12
N ALA A 248 12.84 16.43 6.51
CA ALA A 248 13.12 16.58 5.09
C ALA A 248 12.00 16.06 4.18
N LEU A 249 11.22 15.07 4.64
CA LEU A 249 10.09 14.51 3.90
C LEU A 249 8.81 15.35 4.00
N THR A 250 8.72 16.30 4.94
CA THR A 250 7.51 17.12 5.10
C THR A 250 7.37 18.15 3.97
N ALA A 251 6.14 18.51 3.64
CA ALA A 251 5.91 19.61 2.69
C ALA A 251 6.47 20.93 3.24
N HIS A 252 7.38 21.56 2.50
CA HIS A 252 8.05 22.80 2.88
C HIS A 252 7.33 24.05 2.35
N SER A 253 6.36 23.89 1.45
CA SER A 253 5.59 25.00 0.89
C SER A 253 4.11 24.64 0.71
N PRO A 254 3.21 25.65 0.70
CA PRO A 254 1.80 25.43 0.37
C PRO A 254 1.59 24.79 -1.01
N ARG A 255 2.49 25.03 -1.98
CA ARG A 255 2.44 24.44 -3.31
C ARG A 255 2.73 22.94 -3.27
N GLU A 256 3.78 22.53 -2.58
CA GLU A 256 4.12 21.11 -2.38
C GLU A 256 2.99 20.38 -1.66
N PHE A 257 2.49 20.96 -0.55
CA PHE A 257 1.36 20.40 0.16
C PHE A 257 0.14 20.23 -0.75
N LEU A 258 -0.24 21.26 -1.51
CA LEU A 258 -1.42 21.19 -2.38
C LEU A 258 -1.25 20.16 -3.50
N ALA A 259 -0.08 20.11 -4.13
CA ALA A 259 0.22 19.12 -5.16
C ALA A 259 0.13 17.68 -4.62
N ALA A 260 0.77 17.41 -3.49
CA ALA A 260 0.72 16.12 -2.82
C ALA A 260 -0.71 15.79 -2.35
N PHE A 261 -1.46 16.77 -1.82
CA PHE A 261 -2.83 16.56 -1.36
C PHE A 261 -3.78 16.16 -2.49
N LEU A 262 -3.73 16.86 -3.63
CA LEU A 262 -4.53 16.51 -4.81
C LEU A 262 -4.15 15.14 -5.38
N MET A 263 -2.86 14.79 -5.34
CA MET A 263 -2.39 13.47 -5.73
C MET A 263 -2.98 12.38 -4.82
N GLN A 264 -2.90 12.56 -3.50
CA GLN A 264 -3.46 11.61 -2.52
C GLN A 264 -4.99 11.49 -2.61
N LEU A 265 -5.70 12.59 -2.87
CA LEU A 265 -7.14 12.57 -3.16
C LEU A 265 -7.47 11.87 -4.48
N GLY A 266 -6.56 11.92 -5.46
CA GLY A 266 -6.67 11.22 -6.75
C GLY A 266 -6.33 9.73 -6.66
N TRP A 267 -5.91 9.22 -5.49
CA TRP A 267 -5.60 7.81 -5.30
C TRP A 267 -6.77 6.93 -5.77
N PRO A 268 -6.53 5.83 -6.50
CA PRO A 268 -5.26 5.16 -6.79
C PRO A 268 -4.60 5.54 -8.14
N THR A 269 -4.98 6.64 -8.80
CA THR A 269 -4.54 6.95 -10.17
C THR A 269 -3.16 7.60 -10.25
N GLU A 270 -2.63 8.14 -9.17
CA GLU A 270 -1.44 9.01 -9.14
C GLU A 270 -1.57 10.26 -10.05
N TRP A 271 -2.78 10.59 -10.46
CA TRP A 271 -3.09 11.79 -11.25
C TRP A 271 -3.91 12.77 -10.41
N PRO A 272 -3.42 13.98 -10.15
CA PRO A 272 -4.11 14.96 -9.30
C PRO A 272 -5.52 15.29 -9.79
N GLY A 273 -5.75 15.35 -11.10
CA GLY A 273 -7.06 15.63 -11.68
C GLY A 273 -8.13 14.57 -11.40
N ALA A 274 -7.74 13.35 -11.08
CA ALA A 274 -8.67 12.27 -10.73
C ALA A 274 -9.47 12.57 -9.46
N CYS A 275 -8.96 13.41 -8.55
CA CYS A 275 -9.68 13.81 -7.35
C CYS A 275 -11.03 14.46 -7.67
N LEU A 276 -11.15 15.18 -8.79
CA LEU A 276 -12.40 15.80 -9.26
C LEU A 276 -13.48 14.77 -9.57
N VAL A 277 -13.09 13.57 -10.00
CA VAL A 277 -14.04 12.48 -10.29
C VAL A 277 -14.23 11.59 -9.04
N LEU A 278 -13.15 11.20 -8.39
CA LEU A 278 -13.19 10.21 -7.31
C LEU A 278 -13.80 10.76 -6.02
N CYS A 279 -13.66 12.06 -5.71
CA CYS A 279 -14.22 12.69 -4.50
C CYS A 279 -15.58 13.36 -4.73
N LEU A 280 -15.99 13.58 -5.99
CA LEU A 280 -17.25 14.26 -6.33
C LEU A 280 -18.49 13.59 -5.71
N PRO A 281 -18.62 12.25 -5.65
CA PRO A 281 -19.79 11.61 -5.05
C PRO A 281 -20.04 12.02 -3.60
N ALA A 282 -19.02 11.99 -2.75
CA ALA A 282 -19.14 12.38 -1.35
C ALA A 282 -19.45 13.89 -1.21
N PHE A 283 -18.80 14.72 -2.03
CA PHE A 283 -19.09 16.17 -2.05
C PHE A 283 -20.57 16.46 -2.40
N LEU A 284 -21.10 15.83 -3.43
CA LEU A 284 -22.51 15.98 -3.82
C LEU A 284 -23.46 15.43 -2.73
N LEU A 285 -23.09 14.34 -2.06
CA LEU A 285 -23.88 13.81 -0.94
C LEU A 285 -23.90 14.80 0.23
N VAL A 286 -22.78 15.41 0.56
CA VAL A 286 -22.70 16.49 1.58
C VAL A 286 -23.67 17.61 1.25
N LEU A 287 -23.65 18.12 0.00
CA LEU A 287 -24.55 19.18 -0.41
C LEU A 287 -26.03 18.79 -0.27
N LYS A 288 -26.35 17.52 -0.60
CA LYS A 288 -27.72 16.96 -0.53
C LYS A 288 -28.23 16.85 0.90
N ILE A 289 -27.40 16.37 1.83
CA ILE A 289 -27.78 16.16 3.23
C ILE A 289 -27.51 17.37 4.12
N ARG A 290 -26.90 18.41 3.56
CA ARG A 290 -26.57 19.64 4.29
C ARG A 290 -27.82 20.22 4.96
N ARG A 291 -27.69 20.48 6.27
CA ARG A 291 -28.77 21.03 7.09
C ARG A 291 -30.05 20.20 7.13
N ASN A 292 -29.98 18.94 6.68
CA ASN A 292 -31.11 18.02 6.78
C ASN A 292 -31.08 17.27 8.12
N PRO A 293 -31.91 17.62 9.12
CA PRO A 293 -31.95 16.93 10.41
C PRO A 293 -32.45 15.49 10.30
N ARG A 294 -33.17 15.17 9.21
CA ARG A 294 -33.72 13.82 8.93
C ARG A 294 -32.80 12.96 8.08
N ALA A 295 -31.57 13.41 7.76
CA ALA A 295 -30.62 12.58 7.03
C ALA A 295 -30.40 11.25 7.75
N GLU A 296 -30.33 10.16 6.99
CA GLU A 296 -30.11 8.83 7.54
C GLU A 296 -28.72 8.69 8.19
N ASN A 297 -28.62 7.82 9.18
CA ASN A 297 -27.31 7.53 9.80
C ASN A 297 -26.32 6.94 8.79
N PHE A 298 -26.79 6.18 7.79
CA PHE A 298 -25.93 5.66 6.72
C PHE A 298 -25.27 6.79 5.94
N ASP A 299 -26.02 7.82 5.53
CA ASP A 299 -25.48 8.97 4.80
C ASP A 299 -24.48 9.74 5.63
N ARG A 300 -24.77 9.98 6.93
CA ARG A 300 -23.86 10.66 7.84
C ARG A 300 -22.56 9.89 8.07
N ILE A 301 -22.62 8.58 8.25
CA ILE A 301 -21.45 7.71 8.40
C ILE A 301 -20.63 7.73 7.10
N THR A 302 -21.28 7.61 5.94
CA THR A 302 -20.63 7.70 4.63
C THR A 302 -19.87 9.02 4.46
N VAL A 303 -20.51 10.15 4.76
CA VAL A 303 -19.86 11.47 4.69
C VAL A 303 -18.71 11.58 5.69
N ALA A 304 -18.88 11.12 6.92
CA ALA A 304 -17.80 11.17 7.92
C ALA A 304 -16.58 10.33 7.52
N LEU A 305 -16.80 9.16 6.92
CA LEU A 305 -15.70 8.33 6.39
C LEU A 305 -15.01 9.00 5.19
N ALA A 306 -15.74 9.67 4.31
CA ALA A 306 -15.16 10.43 3.20
C ALA A 306 -14.34 11.64 3.68
N VAL A 307 -14.86 12.38 4.66
CA VAL A 307 -14.14 13.51 5.30
C VAL A 307 -12.88 13.00 6.00
N TRP A 308 -12.97 11.87 6.70
CA TRP A 308 -11.81 11.25 7.32
C TRP A 308 -10.77 10.82 6.27
N GLY A 309 -11.20 10.21 5.15
CA GLY A 309 -10.31 9.85 4.04
C GLY A 309 -9.59 11.07 3.45
N ALA A 310 -10.30 12.19 3.26
CA ALA A 310 -9.70 13.45 2.82
C ALA A 310 -8.69 14.00 3.86
N ALA A 311 -8.98 13.85 5.15
CA ALA A 311 -8.07 14.26 6.21
C ALA A 311 -6.81 13.36 6.27
N GLN A 312 -6.93 12.05 5.96
CA GLN A 312 -5.75 11.20 5.79
C GLN A 312 -4.90 11.65 4.59
N ALA A 313 -5.53 11.96 3.45
CA ALA A 313 -4.82 12.50 2.29
C ALA A 313 -4.05 13.79 2.64
N ALA A 314 -4.66 14.68 3.45
CA ALA A 314 -3.99 15.91 3.93
C ALA A 314 -2.83 15.60 4.89
N ALA A 315 -3.00 14.64 5.81
CA ALA A 315 -1.94 14.24 6.73
C ALA A 315 -0.73 13.65 5.98
N PHE A 316 -0.97 12.81 4.97
CA PHE A 316 0.11 12.24 4.14
C PHE A 316 0.76 13.30 3.25
N ALA A 317 -0.03 14.19 2.66
CA ALA A 317 0.51 15.31 1.89
C ALA A 317 1.42 16.21 2.72
N TYR A 318 1.06 16.44 3.98
CA TYR A 318 1.91 17.18 4.90
C TYR A 318 3.18 16.41 5.26
N ALA A 319 3.04 15.15 5.65
CA ALA A 319 4.14 14.34 6.18
C ALA A 319 5.14 13.86 5.11
N ARG A 320 4.74 13.79 3.83
CA ARG A 320 5.52 13.21 2.72
C ARG A 320 5.50 14.06 1.45
N GLY A 321 5.11 15.32 1.53
CA GLY A 321 5.03 16.24 0.38
C GLY A 321 6.34 16.91 0.01
N GLY A 322 7.38 16.82 0.85
CA GLY A 322 8.68 17.45 0.63
C GLY A 322 9.53 16.64 -0.36
N GLY A 323 9.50 17.03 -1.63
CA GLY A 323 10.31 16.41 -2.68
C GLY A 323 9.78 15.07 -3.24
N TYR A 324 8.92 14.35 -2.54
CA TYR A 324 8.33 13.09 -2.98
C TYR A 324 6.81 13.22 -3.07
N ILE A 325 6.30 13.27 -4.29
CA ILE A 325 4.86 13.38 -4.58
C ILE A 325 4.24 11.98 -4.80
N GLY A 326 5.03 10.93 -4.72
CA GLY A 326 4.62 9.56 -5.00
C GLY A 326 3.70 8.97 -3.93
N PHE A 327 3.19 7.81 -4.24
CA PHE A 327 2.32 7.04 -3.38
C PHE A 327 3.13 6.03 -2.54
N VAL A 328 2.91 6.03 -1.24
CA VAL A 328 3.55 5.07 -0.31
C VAL A 328 2.57 3.94 -0.02
N SER A 329 2.98 2.68 -0.20
CA SER A 329 2.10 1.50 -0.16
C SER A 329 1.35 1.37 1.17
N ARG A 330 2.00 1.63 2.30
CA ARG A 330 1.39 1.54 3.65
C ARG A 330 0.22 2.49 3.89
N TYR A 331 0.05 3.55 3.07
CA TYR A 331 -1.10 4.46 3.19
C TYR A 331 -2.31 4.01 2.36
N GLY A 332 -2.13 3.05 1.46
CA GLY A 332 -3.15 2.59 0.53
C GLY A 332 -4.43 2.12 1.20
N ASP A 333 -4.33 1.32 2.24
CA ASP A 333 -5.51 0.81 2.97
C ASP A 333 -6.32 1.92 3.63
N LEU A 334 -5.66 2.98 4.11
CA LEU A 334 -6.33 4.13 4.74
C LEU A 334 -7.09 4.95 3.68
N LEU A 335 -6.46 5.20 2.53
CA LEU A 335 -7.10 5.91 1.41
C LEU A 335 -8.24 5.10 0.78
N ALA A 336 -8.10 3.76 0.74
CA ALA A 336 -9.11 2.85 0.21
C ALA A 336 -10.47 2.96 0.95
N LEU A 337 -10.47 3.22 2.26
CA LEU A 337 -11.70 3.46 3.00
C LEU A 337 -12.42 4.74 2.54
N GLY A 338 -11.66 5.78 2.17
CA GLY A 338 -12.19 7.00 1.56
C GLY A 338 -12.83 6.73 0.18
N VAL A 339 -12.20 5.89 -0.64
CA VAL A 339 -12.75 5.45 -1.94
C VAL A 339 -14.04 4.66 -1.74
N LEU A 340 -14.09 3.73 -0.79
CA LEU A 340 -15.31 2.99 -0.45
C LEU A 340 -16.42 3.94 0.00
N ALA A 341 -16.11 4.95 0.80
CA ALA A 341 -17.08 5.96 1.21
C ALA A 341 -17.64 6.74 0.00
N ASN A 342 -16.81 7.07 -0.99
CA ASN A 342 -17.26 7.70 -2.23
C ASN A 342 -18.14 6.77 -3.07
N ALA A 343 -17.86 5.46 -3.13
CA ALA A 343 -18.73 4.47 -3.77
C ALA A 343 -20.10 4.39 -3.09
N MET A 344 -20.15 4.39 -1.75
CA MET A 344 -21.39 4.43 -0.99
C MET A 344 -22.17 5.73 -1.25
N ALA A 345 -21.48 6.86 -1.30
CA ALA A 345 -22.10 8.15 -1.64
C ALA A 345 -22.67 8.14 -3.05
N LEU A 346 -21.94 7.62 -4.02
CA LEU A 346 -22.40 7.46 -5.40
C LEU A 346 -23.67 6.61 -5.49
N TRP A 347 -23.73 5.50 -4.74
CA TRP A 347 -24.95 4.70 -4.62
C TRP A 347 -26.13 5.52 -4.11
N ARG A 348 -25.95 6.27 -3.02
CA ARG A 348 -27.02 7.11 -2.44
C ARG A 348 -27.48 8.22 -3.38
N LEU A 349 -26.62 8.73 -4.23
CA LEU A 349 -26.97 9.69 -5.27
C LEU A 349 -27.82 9.04 -6.37
N LEU A 350 -27.44 7.84 -6.82
CA LEU A 350 -28.18 7.06 -7.81
C LEU A 350 -29.59 6.71 -7.32
N GLU A 351 -29.70 6.21 -6.07
CA GLU A 351 -30.96 5.81 -5.46
C GLU A 351 -31.93 7.00 -5.30
N ALA A 352 -31.40 8.13 -4.89
CA ALA A 352 -32.19 9.30 -4.57
C ALA A 352 -32.51 10.22 -5.77
N SER A 353 -32.02 9.88 -6.97
CA SER A 353 -32.23 10.73 -8.14
C SER A 353 -33.56 10.41 -8.83
N PRO A 354 -34.37 11.43 -9.18
CA PRO A 354 -35.61 11.23 -9.91
C PRO A 354 -35.32 10.65 -11.31
N PRO A 355 -36.24 9.87 -11.88
CA PRO A 355 -36.01 9.15 -13.14
C PRO A 355 -35.50 10.01 -14.30
N ARG A 356 -35.95 11.26 -14.41
CA ARG A 356 -35.55 12.19 -15.48
C ARG A 356 -34.11 12.68 -15.33
N GLN A 357 -33.53 12.68 -14.13
CA GLN A 357 -32.21 13.18 -13.84
C GLN A 357 -31.20 12.05 -13.54
N ARG A 358 -31.61 10.79 -13.56
CA ARG A 358 -30.75 9.63 -13.25
C ARG A 358 -29.54 9.50 -14.18
N TRP A 359 -29.60 10.07 -15.38
CA TRP A 359 -28.49 10.03 -16.30
C TRP A 359 -27.21 10.71 -15.74
N LEU A 360 -27.34 11.81 -14.97
CA LEU A 360 -26.21 12.49 -14.37
C LEU A 360 -25.40 11.61 -13.39
N PRO A 361 -26.00 11.03 -12.34
CA PRO A 361 -25.25 10.14 -11.44
C PRO A 361 -24.82 8.83 -12.15
N VAL A 362 -25.50 8.40 -13.22
CA VAL A 362 -25.06 7.25 -14.03
C VAL A 362 -23.76 7.58 -14.78
N VAL A 363 -23.70 8.74 -15.45
CA VAL A 363 -22.47 9.21 -16.12
C VAL A 363 -21.34 9.34 -15.11
N LEU A 364 -21.60 9.94 -13.96
CA LEU A 364 -20.63 10.02 -12.88
C LEU A 364 -20.17 8.64 -12.41
N ALA A 365 -21.09 7.66 -12.27
CA ALA A 365 -20.77 6.29 -11.87
C ALA A 365 -19.87 5.60 -12.89
N VAL A 366 -20.11 5.78 -14.17
CA VAL A 366 -19.26 5.24 -15.24
C VAL A 366 -17.88 5.87 -15.19
N ALA A 367 -17.80 7.20 -15.17
CA ALA A 367 -16.52 7.92 -15.10
C ALA A 367 -15.73 7.53 -13.84
N TRP A 368 -16.40 7.48 -12.69
CA TRP A 368 -15.82 7.09 -11.42
C TRP A 368 -15.25 5.66 -11.45
N THR A 369 -16.04 4.71 -11.98
CA THR A 369 -15.65 3.30 -12.06
C THR A 369 -14.45 3.10 -13.01
N LEU A 370 -14.46 3.76 -14.17
CA LEU A 370 -13.35 3.68 -15.12
C LEU A 370 -12.08 4.29 -14.55
N THR A 371 -12.18 5.46 -13.91
CA THR A 371 -11.04 6.12 -13.25
C THR A 371 -10.48 5.25 -12.13
N LEU A 372 -11.34 4.69 -11.29
CA LEU A 372 -10.91 3.78 -10.20
C LEU A 372 -10.25 2.52 -10.76
N ALA A 373 -10.86 1.86 -11.76
CA ALA A 373 -10.33 0.63 -12.34
C ALA A 373 -8.94 0.85 -12.97
N ALA A 374 -8.78 1.93 -13.75
CA ALA A 374 -7.50 2.28 -14.33
C ALA A 374 -6.42 2.56 -13.26
N GLY A 375 -6.80 3.28 -12.20
CA GLY A 375 -5.90 3.55 -11.08
C GLY A 375 -5.52 2.29 -10.30
N LEU A 376 -6.48 1.45 -9.95
CA LEU A 376 -6.23 0.18 -9.24
C LEU A 376 -5.35 -0.76 -10.04
N GLN A 377 -5.56 -0.83 -11.35
CA GLN A 377 -4.67 -1.62 -12.22
C GLN A 377 -3.23 -1.11 -12.12
N ARG A 378 -3.04 0.20 -12.36
CA ARG A 378 -1.70 0.79 -12.37
C ARG A 378 -0.98 0.60 -11.04
N ILE A 379 -1.64 0.94 -9.93
CA ILE A 379 -1.02 0.86 -8.60
C ILE A 379 -0.79 -0.59 -8.15
N SER A 380 -1.66 -1.52 -8.55
CA SER A 380 -1.47 -2.94 -8.25
C SER A 380 -0.31 -3.54 -9.04
N THR A 381 -0.15 -3.15 -10.31
CA THR A 381 1.00 -3.56 -11.14
C THR A 381 2.30 -3.00 -10.56
N ARG A 382 2.32 -1.71 -10.19
CA ARG A 382 3.47 -1.08 -9.55
C ARG A 382 3.77 -1.73 -8.19
N GLY A 383 2.78 -1.84 -7.32
CA GLY A 383 2.93 -2.46 -6.02
C GLY A 383 3.42 -3.90 -6.12
N HIS A 384 2.98 -4.64 -7.13
CA HIS A 384 3.45 -5.98 -7.40
C HIS A 384 4.92 -6.00 -7.83
N THR A 385 5.34 -5.07 -8.69
CA THR A 385 6.73 -4.93 -9.13
C THR A 385 7.64 -4.53 -7.97
N GLU A 386 7.31 -3.46 -7.25
CA GLU A 386 8.04 -3.00 -6.06
C GLU A 386 8.16 -4.10 -5.00
N TYR A 387 7.10 -4.86 -4.84
CA TYR A 387 6.99 -5.95 -3.91
C TYR A 387 7.90 -7.15 -4.26
N TYR A 388 7.91 -7.58 -5.51
CA TYR A 388 8.85 -8.58 -5.99
C TYR A 388 10.28 -8.14 -5.81
N GLN A 389 10.55 -6.89 -6.09
CA GLN A 389 11.88 -6.31 -5.95
C GLN A 389 12.35 -6.27 -4.49
N ALA A 390 11.48 -5.88 -3.56
CA ALA A 390 11.86 -5.70 -2.16
C ALA A 390 11.82 -6.99 -1.31
N HIS A 391 11.10 -8.04 -1.75
CA HIS A 391 10.77 -9.19 -0.91
C HIS A 391 10.88 -10.54 -1.63
N SER A 392 11.72 -10.64 -2.66
CA SER A 392 12.04 -11.92 -3.28
C SER A 392 12.62 -12.90 -2.26
N GLU A 393 12.57 -14.19 -2.56
CA GLU A 393 13.17 -15.22 -1.72
C GLU A 393 14.67 -14.99 -1.50
N ALA A 394 15.35 -14.40 -2.51
CA ALA A 394 16.75 -13.99 -2.43
C ALA A 394 16.97 -12.95 -1.31
N TRP A 395 16.12 -11.94 -1.21
CA TRP A 395 16.19 -10.94 -0.15
C TRP A 395 15.91 -11.52 1.24
N ALA A 396 14.92 -12.41 1.35
CA ALA A 396 14.63 -13.10 2.60
C ALA A 396 15.81 -13.98 3.02
N HIS A 397 16.46 -14.64 2.05
CA HIS A 397 17.68 -15.41 2.29
C HIS A 397 18.83 -14.52 2.75
N THR A 398 19.12 -13.42 2.05
CA THR A 398 20.19 -12.47 2.39
C THR A 398 20.04 -11.93 3.82
N ARG A 399 18.83 -11.49 4.21
CA ARG A 399 18.55 -11.03 5.58
C ARG A 399 18.78 -12.12 6.62
N ARG A 400 18.34 -13.33 6.32
CA ARG A 400 18.47 -14.49 7.21
C ARG A 400 19.93 -14.85 7.42
N GLU A 401 20.70 -14.93 6.34
CA GLU A 401 22.13 -15.25 6.41
C GLU A 401 22.93 -14.15 7.11
N ALA A 402 22.59 -12.88 6.92
CA ALA A 402 23.21 -11.77 7.61
C ALA A 402 23.04 -11.87 9.13
N VAL A 403 21.81 -12.09 9.60
CA VAL A 403 21.51 -12.25 11.03
C VAL A 403 22.17 -13.51 11.60
N ARG A 404 22.11 -14.64 10.88
CA ARG A 404 22.78 -15.89 11.29
C ARG A 404 24.29 -15.73 11.35
N GLY A 405 24.89 -15.13 10.34
CA GLY A 405 26.33 -14.85 10.27
C GLY A 405 26.77 -14.06 11.47
N TYR A 406 26.08 -12.97 11.79
CA TYR A 406 26.36 -12.16 12.97
C TYR A 406 26.21 -12.94 14.27
N LEU A 407 25.13 -13.69 14.43
CA LEU A 407 24.90 -14.49 15.66
C LEU A 407 26.00 -15.56 15.87
N ALA A 408 26.52 -16.13 14.77
CA ALA A 408 27.55 -17.15 14.81
C ALA A 408 28.96 -16.59 15.03
N THR A 409 29.30 -15.47 14.39
CA THR A 409 30.69 -14.95 14.34
C THR A 409 30.91 -13.69 15.16
N LYS A 410 29.83 -12.97 15.48
CA LYS A 410 29.85 -11.61 16.06
C LYS A 410 30.57 -10.59 15.18
N ASP A 411 30.77 -10.92 13.91
CA ASP A 411 31.37 -10.02 12.94
C ASP A 411 30.29 -9.08 12.35
N ILE A 412 30.44 -7.79 12.63
CA ILE A 412 29.52 -6.74 12.16
C ILE A 412 29.48 -6.62 10.63
N GLN A 413 30.53 -7.08 9.94
CA GLN A 413 30.57 -7.07 8.48
C GLN A 413 29.42 -7.88 7.88
N SER A 414 28.95 -8.92 8.59
CA SER A 414 27.75 -9.69 8.18
C SER A 414 26.50 -8.82 8.05
N LEU A 415 26.40 -7.73 8.83
CA LEU A 415 25.26 -6.80 8.86
C LEU A 415 25.53 -5.52 8.05
N SER A 416 26.79 -5.27 7.69
CA SER A 416 27.25 -3.98 7.15
C SER A 416 27.25 -3.92 5.63
N ALA A 417 27.13 -5.07 4.94
CA ALA A 417 27.00 -5.08 3.48
C ALA A 417 25.80 -4.22 3.04
N ASP A 418 25.99 -3.37 2.05
CA ASP A 418 25.01 -2.36 1.64
C ASP A 418 23.65 -2.99 1.29
N ALA A 419 23.68 -4.12 0.60
CA ALA A 419 22.50 -4.91 0.33
C ALA A 419 21.73 -5.35 1.59
N VAL A 420 22.42 -5.61 2.70
CA VAL A 420 21.83 -5.99 3.98
C VAL A 420 21.25 -4.77 4.70
N ARG A 421 22.01 -3.64 4.72
CA ARG A 421 21.62 -2.41 5.38
C ARG A 421 20.31 -1.85 4.80
N ALA A 422 20.18 -1.87 3.47
CA ALA A 422 18.99 -1.38 2.79
C ALA A 422 17.71 -2.11 3.18
N VAL A 423 17.77 -3.39 3.55
CA VAL A 423 16.59 -4.23 3.75
C VAL A 423 16.41 -4.76 5.16
N LEU A 424 17.44 -4.71 5.98
CA LEU A 424 17.37 -5.15 7.38
C LEU A 424 17.15 -3.97 8.31
N TYR A 425 18.13 -3.08 8.36
CA TYR A 425 18.09 -1.81 9.09
C TYR A 425 19.30 -0.94 8.67
N PRO A 426 19.13 0.37 8.49
CA PRO A 426 20.21 1.25 7.98
C PRO A 426 21.46 1.31 8.86
N ASN A 427 21.30 1.11 10.16
CA ASN A 427 22.41 1.15 11.12
C ASN A 427 22.72 -0.25 11.66
N PRO A 428 23.79 -0.93 11.18
CA PRO A 428 24.15 -2.28 11.59
C PRO A 428 24.55 -2.37 13.06
N GLU A 429 25.13 -1.32 13.66
CA GLU A 429 25.49 -1.28 15.08
C GLU A 429 24.25 -1.38 15.97
N THR A 430 23.15 -0.77 15.56
CA THR A 430 21.87 -0.89 16.26
C THR A 430 21.36 -2.33 16.25
N VAL A 431 21.44 -3.02 15.12
CA VAL A 431 21.04 -4.43 15.00
C VAL A 431 21.98 -5.31 15.83
N ALA A 432 23.28 -5.12 15.70
CA ALA A 432 24.31 -5.85 16.46
C ALA A 432 24.08 -5.71 17.97
N HIS A 433 23.99 -4.48 18.48
CA HIS A 433 23.72 -4.20 19.88
C HIS A 433 22.42 -4.84 20.37
N THR A 434 21.39 -4.85 19.52
CA THR A 434 20.11 -5.47 19.85
C THR A 434 20.23 -7.00 19.91
N LEU A 435 20.94 -7.62 18.96
CA LEU A 435 21.18 -9.07 18.91
C LEU A 435 22.09 -9.56 20.03
N ASP A 436 22.95 -8.70 20.57
CA ASP A 436 23.84 -9.02 21.70
C ASP A 436 23.12 -8.98 23.06
N GLN A 437 21.88 -8.46 23.08
CA GLN A 437 21.08 -8.50 24.30
C GLN A 437 20.80 -9.96 24.71
N ALA A 438 21.18 -10.33 25.91
CA ALA A 438 20.91 -11.66 26.46
C ALA A 438 19.41 -12.01 26.38
N GLY A 439 19.12 -13.17 25.85
CA GLY A 439 17.75 -13.66 25.66
C GLY A 439 17.05 -13.19 24.39
N LEU A 440 17.57 -12.21 23.66
CA LEU A 440 16.90 -11.73 22.44
C LEU A 440 17.00 -12.74 21.28
N ALA A 441 18.17 -13.35 21.11
CA ALA A 441 18.39 -14.36 20.07
C ALA A 441 17.43 -15.56 20.23
N GLU A 442 17.07 -15.92 21.47
CA GLU A 442 16.14 -17.00 21.79
C GLU A 442 14.70 -16.66 21.41
N LEU A 443 14.36 -15.38 21.33
CA LEU A 443 13.03 -14.93 20.89
C LEU A 443 12.86 -15.00 19.37
N LEU A 444 13.96 -14.98 18.61
CA LEU A 444 13.90 -15.01 17.14
C LEU A 444 13.30 -16.31 16.62
N PRO A 445 12.76 -16.34 15.40
CA PRO A 445 12.31 -17.55 14.71
C PRO A 445 13.38 -18.64 14.66
N ALA A 446 12.95 -19.91 14.62
CA ALA A 446 13.86 -21.05 14.60
C ALA A 446 14.89 -21.00 13.46
N SER A 447 14.49 -20.44 12.32
CA SER A 447 15.34 -20.22 11.15
C SER A 447 16.54 -19.32 11.41
N LEU A 448 16.48 -18.44 12.41
CA LEU A 448 17.53 -17.45 12.75
C LEU A 448 18.34 -17.84 13.97
N ARG A 449 17.83 -18.71 14.83
CA ARG A 449 18.49 -19.04 16.10
C ARG A 449 19.73 -19.91 15.91
N PRO A 450 20.79 -19.64 16.68
CA PRO A 450 21.93 -20.54 16.80
C PRO A 450 21.61 -21.67 17.78
N GLY A 451 20.84 -22.63 17.41
CA GLY A 451 20.50 -23.76 18.29
C GLY A 451 19.14 -24.36 17.96
N THR A 452 18.92 -25.59 18.41
CA THR A 452 17.78 -26.41 17.98
C THR A 452 16.69 -26.60 19.03
N ALA A 453 16.78 -25.98 20.21
CA ALA A 453 15.77 -26.14 21.26
C ALA A 453 14.42 -25.54 20.78
N ALA A 454 13.41 -26.42 20.60
CA ALA A 454 12.07 -26.02 20.26
C ALA A 454 11.39 -25.34 21.45
N VAL A 455 10.73 -24.20 21.19
CA VAL A 455 9.89 -23.51 22.17
C VAL A 455 8.41 -23.59 21.79
N ARG A 456 7.52 -23.28 22.73
CA ARG A 456 6.07 -23.32 22.48
C ARG A 456 5.66 -22.48 21.25
N GLY A 457 6.31 -21.34 21.06
CA GLY A 457 6.06 -20.43 19.94
C GLY A 457 6.33 -21.05 18.57
N ASP A 458 7.26 -22.00 18.45
CA ASP A 458 7.57 -22.64 17.16
C ASP A 458 6.36 -23.41 16.63
N ARG A 459 5.62 -24.14 17.50
CA ARG A 459 4.38 -24.83 17.10
C ARG A 459 3.31 -23.88 16.61
N VAL A 460 3.22 -22.68 17.19
CA VAL A 460 2.26 -21.66 16.75
C VAL A 460 2.69 -21.06 15.41
N SER A 461 3.98 -20.81 15.21
CA SER A 461 4.53 -20.35 13.93
C SER A 461 4.33 -21.39 12.83
N ASP A 462 4.54 -22.69 13.11
CA ASP A 462 4.32 -23.78 12.15
C ASP A 462 2.84 -23.92 11.81
N ALA A 463 1.93 -23.82 12.79
CA ALA A 463 0.50 -23.81 12.55
C ALA A 463 0.10 -22.60 11.69
N ALA A 464 0.64 -21.42 11.94
CA ALA A 464 0.41 -20.23 11.13
C ALA A 464 0.97 -20.39 9.72
N ALA A 465 2.14 -21.04 9.54
CA ALA A 465 2.70 -21.36 8.23
C ALA A 465 1.78 -22.31 7.44
N THR A 466 1.24 -23.34 8.13
CA THR A 466 0.25 -24.24 7.55
C THR A 466 -1.00 -23.48 7.11
N VAL A 467 -1.53 -22.58 7.94
CA VAL A 467 -2.68 -21.74 7.56
C VAL A 467 -2.37 -20.88 6.35
N ARG A 468 -1.16 -20.27 6.28
CA ARG A 468 -0.74 -19.47 5.13
C ARG A 468 -0.68 -20.29 3.83
N SER A 469 -0.14 -21.52 3.88
CA SER A 469 -0.06 -22.40 2.70
C SER A 469 -1.44 -22.83 2.18
N HIS A 470 -2.47 -22.82 3.01
CA HIS A 470 -3.85 -23.16 2.65
C HIS A 470 -4.72 -21.95 2.25
N TRP A 471 -4.11 -20.81 1.92
CA TRP A 471 -4.83 -19.58 1.57
C TRP A 471 -5.91 -19.79 0.51
N LEU A 472 -5.66 -20.62 -0.52
CA LEU A 472 -6.64 -20.90 -1.59
C LEU A 472 -7.88 -21.63 -1.05
N ALA A 473 -7.70 -22.62 -0.19
CA ALA A 473 -8.81 -23.33 0.44
C ALA A 473 -9.66 -22.39 1.29
N ILE A 474 -9.02 -21.47 2.02
CA ILE A 474 -9.69 -20.45 2.83
C ILE A 474 -10.46 -19.48 1.92
N ALA A 475 -9.88 -19.07 0.79
CA ALA A 475 -10.56 -18.23 -0.20
C ALA A 475 -11.80 -18.90 -0.79
N LEU A 476 -11.68 -20.17 -1.18
CA LEU A 476 -12.80 -20.97 -1.68
C LEU A 476 -13.90 -21.12 -0.63
N ALA A 477 -13.55 -21.44 0.61
CA ALA A 477 -14.50 -21.53 1.72
C ALA A 477 -15.21 -20.19 1.96
N GLY A 478 -14.48 -19.08 1.91
CA GLY A 478 -15.04 -17.72 1.98
C GLY A 478 -16.01 -17.41 0.85
N GLY A 479 -15.66 -17.78 -0.38
CA GLY A 479 -16.54 -17.66 -1.54
C GLY A 479 -17.82 -18.47 -1.40
N VAL A 480 -17.72 -19.73 -0.97
CA VAL A 480 -18.88 -20.59 -0.70
C VAL A 480 -19.77 -20.01 0.40
N ALA A 481 -19.17 -19.53 1.50
CA ALA A 481 -19.93 -18.89 2.58
C ALA A 481 -20.70 -17.66 2.08
N LEU A 482 -20.10 -16.84 1.22
CA LEU A 482 -20.76 -15.68 0.63
C LEU A 482 -21.90 -16.09 -0.32
N LEU A 483 -21.70 -17.12 -1.15
CA LEU A 483 -22.75 -17.67 -2.02
C LEU A 483 -23.92 -18.25 -1.21
N LEU A 484 -23.65 -18.96 -0.12
CA LEU A 484 -24.69 -19.45 0.79
C LEU A 484 -25.43 -18.28 1.47
N ALA A 485 -24.71 -17.24 1.89
CA ALA A 485 -25.33 -16.04 2.42
C ALA A 485 -26.27 -15.36 1.41
N LEU A 486 -25.87 -15.30 0.14
CA LEU A 486 -26.71 -14.81 -0.97
C LEU A 486 -27.96 -15.66 -1.17
N ALA A 487 -27.82 -16.98 -1.18
CA ALA A 487 -28.95 -17.91 -1.34
C ALA A 487 -29.95 -17.78 -0.19
N LEU A 488 -29.48 -17.67 1.04
CA LEU A 488 -30.34 -17.46 2.20
C LEU A 488 -31.01 -16.09 2.20
N SER A 489 -30.32 -15.05 1.71
CA SER A 489 -30.87 -13.69 1.63
C SER A 489 -31.98 -13.57 0.59
N ARG A 490 -31.89 -14.27 -0.55
CA ARG A 490 -32.92 -14.28 -1.59
C ARG A 490 -34.24 -14.85 -1.09
N ARG A 491 -34.24 -15.93 -0.31
CA ARG A 491 -35.44 -16.53 0.29
C ARG A 491 -36.15 -15.58 1.25
N TRP A 492 -35.47 -14.59 1.77
CA TRP A 492 -36.01 -13.60 2.69
C TRP A 492 -36.71 -12.42 2.00
N GLU A 493 -36.22 -12.02 0.82
CA GLU A 493 -36.79 -10.93 0.03
C GLU A 493 -38.06 -11.37 -0.73
N GLU A 494 -38.30 -12.69 -0.84
CA GLU A 494 -39.53 -13.29 -1.43
C GLU A 494 -40.72 -13.30 -0.46
N SER A 495 -40.58 -12.86 0.79
CA SER A 495 -41.74 -12.58 1.65
C SER A 495 -42.53 -11.38 1.09
N PRO A 496 -43.88 -11.45 1.03
CA PRO A 496 -44.69 -10.52 0.25
C PRO A 496 -44.54 -9.08 0.76
N VAL A 497 -43.68 -8.32 0.12
CA VAL A 497 -43.64 -6.86 0.17
C VAL A 497 -44.58 -6.37 -0.93
N ASP A 498 -45.44 -5.43 -0.58
CA ASP A 498 -46.48 -4.83 -1.37
C ASP A 498 -46.06 -4.60 -2.85
N PRO A 499 -46.82 -5.10 -3.85
CA PRO A 499 -46.45 -4.98 -5.27
C PRO A 499 -46.32 -3.56 -5.81
N LEU A 500 -46.74 -2.56 -5.04
CA LEU A 500 -46.65 -1.13 -5.43
C LEU A 500 -45.27 -0.47 -5.25
N GLU A 501 -44.36 -1.06 -4.49
CA GLU A 501 -42.99 -0.55 -4.35
C GLU A 501 -41.97 -1.13 -5.33
N ASP A 502 -42.30 -2.17 -6.06
CA ASP A 502 -41.43 -2.99 -6.91
C ASP A 502 -40.95 -2.31 -8.21
N GLY A 503 -41.46 -1.12 -8.52
CA GLY A 503 -41.12 -0.39 -9.75
C GLY A 503 -39.77 0.34 -9.74
N ARG A 504 -39.14 0.54 -8.58
CA ARG A 504 -37.97 1.42 -8.44
C ARG A 504 -36.62 0.73 -8.68
N ASP A 505 -36.49 -0.57 -8.44
CA ASP A 505 -35.18 -1.25 -8.44
C ASP A 505 -34.75 -1.86 -9.78
N ARG A 506 -35.67 -2.02 -10.75
CA ARG A 506 -35.37 -2.77 -11.97
C ARG A 506 -34.45 -2.08 -12.97
N GLY A 507 -34.19 -0.80 -12.83
CA GLY A 507 -33.34 -0.02 -13.75
C GLY A 507 -31.84 0.02 -13.40
N LEU A 508 -31.49 -0.26 -12.15
CA LEU A 508 -30.09 -0.16 -11.67
C LEU A 508 -29.37 -1.53 -11.57
N SER A 509 -30.13 -2.61 -11.54
CA SER A 509 -29.66 -4.00 -11.46
C SER A 509 -28.58 -4.36 -12.51
N PRO A 510 -28.70 -3.96 -13.80
CA PRO A 510 -27.71 -4.32 -14.82
C PRO A 510 -26.35 -3.61 -14.63
N LEU A 511 -26.37 -2.34 -14.22
CA LEU A 511 -25.12 -1.56 -13.98
C LEU A 511 -24.37 -2.13 -12.77
N LEU A 512 -25.12 -2.49 -11.74
CA LEU A 512 -24.58 -3.07 -10.52
C LEU A 512 -24.04 -4.49 -10.77
N GLY A 513 -24.70 -5.26 -11.61
CA GLY A 513 -24.20 -6.55 -12.09
C GLY A 513 -22.87 -6.40 -12.85
N ALA A 514 -22.75 -5.39 -13.70
CA ALA A 514 -21.51 -5.08 -14.41
C ALA A 514 -20.38 -4.66 -13.47
N MET A 515 -20.67 -3.83 -12.46
CA MET A 515 -19.68 -3.45 -11.43
C MET A 515 -19.24 -4.63 -10.57
N ALA A 516 -20.17 -5.52 -10.18
CA ALA A 516 -19.87 -6.72 -9.41
C ALA A 516 -18.98 -7.70 -10.20
N VAL A 517 -19.27 -7.89 -11.48
CA VAL A 517 -18.47 -8.73 -12.37
C VAL A 517 -17.10 -8.09 -12.61
N ALA A 518 -17.01 -6.77 -12.78
CA ALA A 518 -15.74 -6.08 -12.91
C ALA A 518 -14.86 -6.23 -11.65
N SER A 519 -15.45 -6.09 -10.47
CA SER A 519 -14.76 -6.29 -9.20
C SER A 519 -14.32 -7.75 -8.99
N GLY A 520 -15.20 -8.72 -9.30
CA GLY A 520 -14.88 -10.15 -9.22
C GLY A 520 -13.84 -10.59 -10.23
N ALA A 521 -13.85 -10.01 -11.42
CA ALA A 521 -12.89 -10.31 -12.47
C ALA A 521 -11.53 -9.63 -12.22
N LEU A 522 -11.48 -8.45 -11.58
CA LEU A 522 -10.23 -7.89 -11.05
C LEU A 522 -9.57 -8.83 -10.05
N LEU A 523 -10.35 -9.53 -9.21
CA LEU A 523 -9.86 -10.53 -8.27
C LEU A 523 -9.38 -11.81 -8.99
N PHE A 524 -10.07 -12.23 -10.05
CA PHE A 524 -9.73 -13.45 -10.81
C PHE A 524 -8.54 -13.25 -11.77
N LEU A 525 -8.40 -12.02 -12.27
CA LEU A 525 -7.33 -11.59 -13.17
C LEU A 525 -6.17 -10.93 -12.41
N TRP A 526 -6.08 -11.16 -11.11
CA TRP A 526 -4.92 -10.83 -10.31
C TRP A 526 -3.67 -11.18 -11.11
N PRO A 527 -2.74 -10.23 -11.33
CA PRO A 527 -1.51 -10.56 -12.02
C PRO A 527 -0.89 -11.75 -11.29
N GLN A 528 -0.91 -12.91 -11.95
CA GLN A 528 -0.10 -14.04 -11.50
C GLN A 528 1.32 -13.50 -11.46
N PRO A 529 2.09 -13.84 -10.42
CA PRO A 529 3.48 -13.51 -10.43
C PRO A 529 4.03 -13.98 -11.78
N LEU A 530 4.50 -13.04 -12.59
CA LEU A 530 5.33 -13.35 -13.75
C LEU A 530 6.65 -13.85 -13.19
N GLU A 531 6.55 -15.03 -12.56
CA GLU A 531 7.66 -15.72 -11.99
C GLU A 531 8.74 -15.85 -13.06
N PHE A 532 9.94 -15.40 -12.74
CA PHE A 532 11.17 -15.79 -13.43
C PHE A 532 11.41 -15.26 -14.85
N SER A 533 10.43 -14.93 -15.66
CA SER A 533 10.69 -14.49 -17.03
C SER A 533 11.09 -13.02 -17.10
N ALA A 534 10.49 -12.16 -16.26
CA ALA A 534 10.82 -10.75 -16.22
C ALA A 534 12.23 -10.52 -15.66
N GLU A 535 12.58 -11.19 -14.56
CA GLU A 535 13.90 -11.06 -13.93
C GLU A 535 15.03 -11.52 -14.87
N LYS A 536 14.89 -12.66 -15.52
CA LYS A 536 15.86 -13.14 -16.53
C LYS A 536 15.95 -12.22 -17.76
N ARG A 537 14.84 -11.64 -18.20
CA ARG A 537 14.82 -10.70 -19.32
C ARG A 537 15.45 -9.36 -18.96
N TRP A 538 15.20 -8.86 -17.75
CA TRP A 538 15.83 -7.66 -17.22
C TRP A 538 17.35 -7.82 -17.14
N LEU A 539 17.83 -8.93 -16.58
CA LEU A 539 19.25 -9.24 -16.54
C LEU A 539 19.84 -9.34 -17.97
N ALA A 540 19.09 -9.88 -18.92
CA ALA A 540 19.52 -9.93 -20.33
C ALA A 540 19.56 -8.53 -20.98
N LEU A 541 18.74 -7.59 -20.54
CA LEU A 541 18.77 -6.17 -20.99
C LEU A 541 19.93 -5.39 -20.36
N LEU A 542 20.35 -5.72 -19.15
CA LEU A 542 21.46 -5.06 -18.44
C LEU A 542 22.83 -5.59 -18.87
N ALA A 543 22.93 -6.85 -19.28
CA ALA A 543 24.14 -7.47 -19.78
C ALA A 543 23.91 -8.20 -21.12
N PRO A 544 23.38 -7.52 -22.15
CA PRO A 544 23.14 -8.13 -23.45
C PRO A 544 24.45 -8.47 -24.18
N PRO A 545 24.42 -9.29 -25.24
CA PRO A 545 25.57 -9.52 -26.09
C PRO A 545 26.17 -8.20 -26.60
N GLY A 546 27.47 -8.03 -26.44
CA GLY A 546 28.19 -6.78 -26.79
C GLY A 546 28.41 -5.81 -25.63
N THR A 547 27.95 -6.14 -24.39
CA THR A 547 28.34 -5.40 -23.19
C THR A 547 29.86 -5.42 -23.03
N VAL A 548 30.43 -4.27 -22.69
CA VAL A 548 31.88 -4.14 -22.43
C VAL A 548 32.27 -5.05 -21.28
N PRO A 549 33.09 -6.07 -21.51
CA PRO A 549 33.42 -7.06 -20.50
C PRO A 549 34.32 -6.48 -19.41
N ASN A 550 34.14 -6.95 -18.18
CA ASN A 550 35.00 -6.65 -17.03
C ASN A 550 35.13 -5.13 -16.71
N LEU A 551 34.12 -4.35 -17.06
CA LEU A 551 34.11 -2.94 -16.68
C LEU A 551 33.86 -2.82 -15.17
N THR A 552 34.76 -2.17 -14.48
CA THR A 552 34.64 -1.85 -13.05
C THR A 552 34.46 -0.35 -12.86
N PHE A 553 33.73 0.05 -11.87
CA PHE A 553 33.59 1.45 -11.47
C PHE A 553 34.33 1.67 -10.15
N HIS A 554 34.84 2.86 -9.96
CA HIS A 554 35.47 3.29 -8.73
C HIS A 554 35.16 4.76 -8.47
N THR A 555 35.14 5.15 -7.21
CA THR A 555 34.93 6.52 -6.79
C THR A 555 36.24 7.28 -6.87
N ILE A 556 36.25 8.44 -7.53
CA ILE A 556 37.43 9.32 -7.64
C ILE A 556 37.47 10.33 -6.49
N GLU A 557 36.29 10.90 -6.19
CA GLU A 557 36.15 11.94 -5.17
C GLU A 557 34.85 11.71 -4.38
N THR A 558 34.97 11.76 -3.04
CA THR A 558 33.83 11.63 -2.13
C THR A 558 33.81 12.79 -1.15
N VAL A 559 32.64 13.36 -0.96
CA VAL A 559 32.34 14.26 0.16
C VAL A 559 31.44 13.49 1.13
N PRO A 560 31.75 13.49 2.44
CA PRO A 560 30.90 12.80 3.41
C PRO A 560 29.45 13.26 3.30
N PRO A 561 28.48 12.34 3.35
CA PRO A 561 27.08 12.71 3.25
C PRO A 561 26.67 13.58 4.42
N ARG A 562 25.85 14.60 4.15
CA ARG A 562 25.30 15.47 5.19
C ARG A 562 24.08 14.87 5.89
N ASP A 563 23.36 13.96 5.22
CA ASP A 563 22.16 13.30 5.76
C ASP A 563 22.05 11.85 5.28
N ASN A 564 21.55 10.97 6.16
CA ASN A 564 21.25 9.56 5.87
C ASN A 564 19.91 9.43 5.10
N LEU A 565 19.84 9.87 3.87
CA LEU A 565 18.67 9.72 3.02
C LEU A 565 18.74 8.40 2.25
N VAL A 566 17.74 7.55 2.47
CA VAL A 566 17.53 6.32 1.71
C VAL A 566 16.85 6.68 0.39
N GLY A 567 17.51 6.43 -0.74
CA GLY A 567 17.00 6.79 -2.06
C GLY A 567 16.17 5.71 -2.75
N GLY A 568 15.59 6.04 -3.89
CA GLY A 568 14.71 5.15 -4.65
C GLY A 568 15.35 3.86 -5.19
N ALA A 569 16.69 3.81 -5.29
CA ALA A 569 17.45 2.61 -5.69
C ALA A 569 17.38 1.48 -4.65
N ASP A 570 17.01 1.76 -3.41
CA ASP A 570 16.80 0.74 -2.37
C ASP A 570 15.69 -0.26 -2.70
N LEU A 571 14.84 0.08 -3.66
CA LEU A 571 13.75 -0.78 -4.13
C LEU A 571 14.19 -1.76 -5.24
N TRP A 572 15.44 -1.68 -5.69
CA TRP A 572 15.92 -2.55 -6.77
C TRP A 572 16.42 -3.90 -6.24
N PRO A 573 16.18 -5.02 -6.96
CA PRO A 573 16.78 -6.31 -6.65
C PRO A 573 18.32 -6.23 -6.63
N ILE A 574 18.95 -6.99 -5.74
CA ILE A 574 20.43 -7.06 -5.64
C ILE A 574 21.06 -7.40 -6.99
N GLU A 575 20.46 -8.32 -7.74
CA GLU A 575 20.94 -8.72 -9.06
C GLU A 575 21.01 -7.54 -10.01
N PHE A 576 20.08 -6.59 -9.91
CA PHE A 576 20.11 -5.37 -10.71
C PHE A 576 21.14 -4.37 -10.18
N ARG A 577 21.26 -4.21 -8.85
CA ARG A 577 22.26 -3.32 -8.23
C ARG A 577 23.67 -3.72 -8.59
N ASN A 578 23.96 -5.01 -8.63
CA ASN A 578 25.28 -5.53 -9.00
C ASN A 578 25.69 -5.19 -10.45
N HIS A 579 24.76 -4.78 -11.32
CA HIS A 579 25.02 -4.34 -12.68
C HIS A 579 25.16 -2.82 -12.80
N PHE A 580 24.78 -2.07 -11.76
CA PHE A 580 24.88 -0.63 -11.75
C PHE A 580 25.93 -0.15 -10.75
N PHE A 581 26.62 0.90 -11.11
CA PHE A 581 27.37 1.74 -10.21
C PHE A 581 26.65 3.07 -10.05
N GLY A 582 26.48 3.56 -8.83
CA GLY A 582 25.78 4.80 -8.60
C GLY A 582 25.97 5.36 -7.20
N THR A 583 25.66 6.62 -7.06
CA THR A 583 25.93 7.40 -5.85
C THR A 583 25.05 7.03 -4.66
N GLU A 584 23.96 6.31 -4.89
CA GLU A 584 23.07 5.76 -3.84
C GLU A 584 23.13 4.23 -3.70
N LEU A 585 23.92 3.54 -4.52
CA LEU A 585 23.94 2.08 -4.53
C LEU A 585 24.92 1.47 -3.52
N ASP A 586 25.93 2.22 -3.10
CA ASP A 586 27.04 1.75 -2.27
C ASP A 586 26.99 2.26 -0.81
N GLY A 587 25.80 2.54 -0.26
CA GLY A 587 25.66 3.01 1.11
C GLY A 587 25.01 4.39 1.24
N PRO A 588 25.25 5.13 2.35
CA PRO A 588 24.68 6.45 2.49
C PRO A 588 25.10 7.32 1.31
N ALA A 589 24.11 7.97 0.68
CA ALA A 589 24.28 8.83 -0.47
C ALA A 589 25.59 9.63 -0.37
N PHE A 590 26.50 9.43 -1.29
CA PHE A 590 27.73 10.24 -1.32
C PHE A 590 27.62 11.28 -2.44
N ILE A 591 28.06 12.47 -2.14
CA ILE A 591 28.30 13.49 -3.13
C ILE A 591 29.70 13.25 -3.68
N GLY A 592 29.82 13.04 -4.99
CA GLY A 592 31.15 12.73 -5.52
C GLY A 592 31.18 12.44 -7.01
N ILE A 593 32.32 11.93 -7.46
CA ILE A 593 32.57 11.56 -8.85
C ILE A 593 32.90 10.07 -8.92
N GLY A 594 32.08 9.32 -9.64
CA GLY A 594 32.34 7.94 -10.00
C GLY A 594 32.85 7.80 -11.44
N GLN A 595 33.80 6.89 -11.68
CA GLN A 595 34.34 6.65 -13.02
C GLN A 595 34.48 5.16 -13.27
N SER A 596 34.17 4.75 -14.51
CA SER A 596 34.44 3.39 -14.98
C SER A 596 35.94 3.18 -15.25
N SER A 597 36.40 1.92 -15.18
CA SER A 597 37.67 1.54 -15.80
C SER A 597 37.66 1.90 -17.30
N PRO A 598 38.84 2.14 -17.90
CA PRO A 598 38.96 2.47 -19.33
C PRO A 598 38.48 1.30 -20.19
N PHE A 599 37.84 1.62 -21.31
CA PHE A 599 37.48 0.65 -22.35
C PHE A 599 37.68 1.25 -23.74
N THR A 600 37.93 0.39 -24.73
CA THR A 600 38.16 0.83 -26.12
C THR A 600 36.85 0.90 -26.89
N ILE A 601 36.65 2.00 -27.64
CA ILE A 601 35.49 2.19 -28.52
C ILE A 601 35.69 1.35 -29.79
N ASN A 602 34.92 0.26 -29.91
CA ASN A 602 35.00 -0.68 -31.03
C ASN A 602 33.68 -0.76 -31.84
N SER A 603 32.77 0.19 -31.65
CA SER A 603 31.47 0.20 -32.30
C SER A 603 31.05 1.63 -32.66
N PRO A 604 30.18 1.84 -33.65
CA PRO A 604 29.72 3.16 -34.05
C PRO A 604 28.81 3.81 -33.00
N TRP A 605 28.17 3.03 -32.13
CA TRP A 605 27.26 3.47 -31.09
C TRP A 605 27.52 2.73 -29.78
N LEU A 606 27.29 3.42 -28.68
CA LEU A 606 27.22 2.82 -27.33
C LEU A 606 25.81 3.04 -26.78
N VAL A 607 25.24 2.02 -26.15
CA VAL A 607 24.02 2.15 -25.35
C VAL A 607 24.40 1.97 -23.89
N ILE A 608 24.16 2.99 -23.08
CA ILE A 608 24.48 3.02 -21.66
C ILE A 608 23.17 2.96 -20.86
N PRO A 609 22.89 1.86 -20.15
CA PRO A 609 21.78 1.82 -19.21
C PRO A 609 22.05 2.77 -18.04
N PHE A 610 21.08 3.57 -17.65
CA PHE A 610 21.23 4.52 -16.56
C PHE A 610 19.92 4.74 -15.80
N ALA A 611 20.01 5.32 -14.61
CA ALA A 611 18.86 5.69 -13.80
C ALA A 611 19.18 6.92 -12.92
N GLY A 612 18.17 7.49 -12.29
CA GLY A 612 18.33 8.64 -11.41
C GLY A 612 18.15 9.98 -12.13
N PHE A 613 18.94 10.97 -11.76
CA PHE A 613 18.71 12.37 -12.15
C PHE A 613 19.91 13.00 -12.85
N PRO A 614 20.41 12.45 -13.97
CA PRO A 614 21.65 12.89 -14.62
C PRO A 614 21.58 14.32 -15.20
N VAL A 615 20.42 14.91 -15.38
CA VAL A 615 20.26 16.29 -15.88
C VAL A 615 19.79 17.27 -14.80
N SER A 616 19.74 16.86 -13.55
CA SER A 616 19.47 17.76 -12.43
C SER A 616 20.69 18.67 -12.16
N PRO A 617 20.49 19.92 -11.73
CA PRO A 617 21.60 20.83 -11.43
C PRO A 617 22.57 20.21 -10.40
N GLY A 618 23.83 20.12 -10.74
CA GLY A 618 24.88 19.51 -9.90
C GLY A 618 25.15 18.04 -10.21
N ASN A 619 24.25 17.35 -10.88
CA ASN A 619 24.43 15.96 -11.30
C ASN A 619 24.87 15.85 -12.76
N GLY A 620 25.39 14.67 -13.14
CA GLY A 620 25.74 14.40 -14.52
C GLY A 620 26.06 12.93 -14.78
N LEU A 621 25.71 12.48 -15.97
CA LEU A 621 26.21 11.25 -16.55
C LEU A 621 26.89 11.62 -17.86
N ARG A 622 28.16 11.24 -18.02
CA ARG A 622 28.98 11.63 -19.17
C ARG A 622 29.78 10.45 -19.70
N LEU A 623 30.05 10.47 -21.00
CA LEU A 623 31.04 9.63 -21.64
C LEU A 623 32.25 10.49 -21.96
N ARG A 624 33.38 10.24 -21.29
CA ARG A 624 34.63 10.89 -21.53
C ARG A 624 35.45 10.08 -22.51
N VAL A 625 35.95 10.71 -23.58
CA VAL A 625 36.72 10.07 -24.64
C VAL A 625 38.13 10.64 -24.67
N GLU A 626 39.14 9.76 -24.66
CA GLU A 626 40.57 10.12 -24.65
C GLU A 626 41.31 9.43 -25.81
N ASP A 627 42.39 10.02 -26.24
CA ASP A 627 43.30 9.37 -27.18
C ASP A 627 44.17 8.29 -26.48
N ALA A 628 45.02 7.59 -27.24
CA ALA A 628 45.90 6.55 -26.72
C ALA A 628 46.96 7.08 -25.71
N HIS A 629 47.13 8.39 -25.60
CA HIS A 629 48.07 9.07 -24.67
C HIS A 629 47.36 9.65 -23.45
N GLY A 630 46.02 9.46 -23.33
CA GLY A 630 45.22 9.98 -22.22
C GLY A 630 44.82 11.46 -22.41
N THR A 631 44.96 12.01 -23.61
CA THR A 631 44.50 13.37 -23.90
C THR A 631 43.00 13.38 -24.11
N LEU A 632 42.29 14.24 -23.40
CA LEU A 632 40.84 14.40 -23.55
C LEU A 632 40.49 14.88 -24.96
N LEU A 633 39.72 14.10 -25.69
CA LEU A 633 39.20 14.46 -27.01
C LEU A 633 37.78 15.04 -26.91
N ASP A 634 36.94 14.45 -26.09
CA ASP A 634 35.55 14.90 -25.90
C ASP A 634 34.95 14.42 -24.57
N GLU A 635 33.91 15.12 -24.12
CA GLU A 635 33.10 14.72 -22.97
C GLU A 635 31.63 14.90 -23.29
N ILE A 636 30.98 13.81 -23.69
CA ILE A 636 29.59 13.76 -24.17
C ILE A 636 28.67 13.62 -22.96
N ALA A 637 27.79 14.60 -22.76
CA ALA A 637 26.82 14.56 -21.65
C ALA A 637 25.55 13.81 -22.03
N CYS A 638 24.97 13.07 -21.07
CA CYS A 638 23.65 12.48 -21.24
C CYS A 638 22.59 13.57 -21.36
N PRO A 639 21.80 13.60 -22.45
CA PRO A 639 20.81 14.66 -22.68
C PRO A 639 19.52 14.51 -21.82
N GLY A 640 19.42 13.49 -21.01
CA GLY A 640 18.22 13.18 -20.22
C GLY A 640 17.40 12.04 -20.79
N PRO A 641 16.24 11.72 -20.23
CA PRO A 641 15.52 12.41 -19.15
C PRO A 641 16.12 12.16 -17.75
N ASN A 642 15.40 12.54 -16.69
CA ASN A 642 15.65 12.11 -15.30
C ASN A 642 14.72 10.94 -14.98
N PRO A 643 15.08 9.68 -15.33
CA PRO A 643 14.22 8.54 -15.07
C PRO A 643 14.31 8.15 -13.59
N ALA A 644 13.15 8.08 -12.91
CA ALA A 644 13.08 7.44 -11.59
C ALA A 644 13.36 5.93 -11.65
N ASP A 645 13.56 5.39 -12.84
CA ASP A 645 13.75 4.00 -13.17
C ASP A 645 14.75 3.92 -14.36
N ILE A 646 15.15 2.70 -14.76
CA ILE A 646 16.18 2.51 -15.79
C ILE A 646 15.75 3.07 -17.15
N ASP A 647 16.62 3.84 -17.79
CA ASP A 647 16.54 4.27 -19.18
C ASP A 647 17.84 3.91 -19.92
N PHE A 648 17.87 4.13 -21.22
CA PHE A 648 18.98 3.74 -22.10
C PHE A 648 19.44 4.96 -22.92
N TRP A 649 20.70 5.35 -22.73
CA TRP A 649 21.30 6.44 -23.44
C TRP A 649 22.11 5.93 -24.65
N ALA A 650 21.66 6.23 -25.87
CA ALA A 650 22.43 5.94 -27.09
C ALA A 650 23.42 7.09 -27.37
N VAL A 651 24.71 6.76 -27.43
CA VAL A 651 25.80 7.70 -27.67
C VAL A 651 26.40 7.44 -29.05
N ASP A 652 26.48 8.48 -29.89
CA ASP A 652 27.19 8.43 -31.17
C ASP A 652 28.69 8.55 -30.94
N VAL A 653 29.42 7.49 -31.20
CA VAL A 653 30.87 7.44 -31.03
C VAL A 653 31.62 7.17 -32.33
N ARG A 654 30.98 7.39 -33.47
CA ARG A 654 31.57 7.16 -34.81
C ARG A 654 32.78 8.02 -35.10
N ALA A 655 32.93 9.15 -34.42
CA ALA A 655 34.07 10.03 -34.53
C ALA A 655 35.32 9.52 -33.80
N TYR A 656 35.20 8.49 -32.93
CA TYR A 656 36.25 8.08 -31.98
C TYR A 656 36.61 6.59 -32.06
N PRO A 657 36.79 6.00 -33.25
CA PRO A 657 37.09 4.56 -33.36
C PRO A 657 38.49 4.28 -32.78
N GLY A 658 38.56 3.27 -31.89
CA GLY A 658 39.81 2.87 -31.24
C GLY A 658 40.25 3.76 -30.07
N CYS A 659 39.55 4.84 -29.78
CA CYS A 659 39.81 5.71 -28.62
C CYS A 659 39.45 5.01 -27.31
N ILE A 660 40.00 5.51 -26.22
CA ILE A 660 39.70 5.07 -24.85
C ILE A 660 38.53 5.89 -24.33
N ALA A 661 37.62 5.23 -23.66
CA ALA A 661 36.47 5.90 -23.05
C ALA A 661 36.28 5.51 -21.59
N HIS A 662 35.63 6.42 -20.85
CA HIS A 662 35.19 6.25 -19.45
C HIS A 662 33.74 6.73 -19.30
N VAL A 663 32.94 5.99 -18.54
CA VAL A 663 31.65 6.50 -18.07
C VAL A 663 31.90 7.25 -16.76
N ILE A 664 31.44 8.50 -16.67
CA ILE A 664 31.63 9.35 -15.50
C ILE A 664 30.28 9.75 -14.94
N LEU A 665 30.13 9.58 -13.64
CA LEU A 665 28.95 9.98 -12.87
C LEU A 665 29.35 11.15 -11.96
N TYR A 666 28.57 12.23 -12.01
CA TYR A 666 28.69 13.35 -11.10
C TYR A 666 27.47 13.39 -10.19
N ASP A 667 27.68 13.47 -8.91
CA ASP A 667 26.65 13.75 -7.93
C ASP A 667 27.10 14.92 -7.05
N GLY A 668 26.48 16.06 -7.27
CA GLY A 668 26.76 17.29 -6.53
C GLY A 668 25.60 17.74 -5.66
N ARG A 669 24.60 16.86 -5.40
CA ARG A 669 23.35 17.28 -4.77
C ARG A 669 22.89 16.33 -3.67
N ASP A 670 22.57 16.91 -2.51
CA ASP A 670 21.84 16.21 -1.43
C ASP A 670 20.35 16.07 -1.77
N GLY A 671 19.76 14.93 -1.44
CA GLY A 671 18.31 14.72 -1.42
C GLY A 671 17.80 13.67 -2.42
N ALA A 672 16.51 13.37 -2.35
CA ALA A 672 15.84 12.29 -3.11
C ALA A 672 15.92 12.42 -4.65
N GLN A 673 16.42 13.52 -5.19
CA GLN A 673 16.69 13.74 -6.60
C GLN A 673 18.20 13.94 -6.88
N GLY A 674 19.04 13.54 -5.93
CA GLY A 674 20.48 13.76 -5.97
C GLY A 674 21.29 12.60 -6.54
N TRP A 675 20.69 11.47 -6.89
CA TRP A 675 21.45 10.30 -7.29
C TRP A 675 21.51 10.06 -8.80
N VAL A 676 22.60 9.43 -9.26
CA VAL A 676 22.81 8.96 -10.64
C VAL A 676 23.44 7.58 -10.60
N ALA A 677 22.97 6.67 -11.44
CA ALA A 677 23.54 5.34 -11.62
C ALA A 677 23.71 4.99 -13.09
N ALA A 678 24.73 4.21 -13.42
CA ALA A 678 24.94 3.68 -14.77
C ALA A 678 25.43 2.24 -14.71
N ALA A 679 25.06 1.46 -15.73
CA ALA A 679 25.57 0.11 -15.97
C ALA A 679 26.60 0.12 -17.11
N PRO A 680 27.38 -0.97 -17.30
CA PRO A 680 28.36 -1.06 -18.37
C PRO A 680 27.75 -0.81 -19.75
N PRO A 681 28.42 -0.02 -20.61
CA PRO A 681 27.97 0.27 -21.95
C PRO A 681 27.87 -0.99 -22.81
N GLN A 682 26.89 -1.02 -23.70
CA GLN A 682 26.76 -1.99 -24.77
C GLN A 682 27.26 -1.41 -26.09
N ALA A 683 28.17 -2.10 -26.76
CA ALA A 683 28.63 -1.77 -28.10
C ALA A 683 27.58 -2.24 -29.14
N VAL A 684 27.03 -1.33 -29.92
CA VAL A 684 25.95 -1.61 -30.88
C VAL A 684 26.18 -0.98 -32.26
N SER A 685 25.52 -1.53 -33.28
CA SER A 685 25.61 -1.01 -34.65
C SER A 685 24.60 0.12 -34.96
N SER A 686 23.55 0.26 -34.16
CA SER A 686 22.47 1.25 -34.35
C SER A 686 21.97 1.80 -33.03
N PRO A 687 21.58 3.10 -32.97
CA PRO A 687 20.93 3.70 -31.79
C PRO A 687 19.54 3.11 -31.51
N ASP A 688 18.89 2.50 -32.50
CA ASP A 688 17.56 1.89 -32.37
C ASP A 688 17.50 0.79 -31.30
N VAL A 689 18.66 0.25 -30.87
CA VAL A 689 18.76 -0.71 -29.79
C VAL A 689 18.27 -0.11 -28.47
N ALA A 690 18.60 1.15 -28.17
CA ALA A 690 18.09 1.86 -26.99
C ALA A 690 16.56 1.96 -27.01
N ASP A 691 15.97 2.30 -28.16
CA ASP A 691 14.53 2.38 -28.34
C ASP A 691 13.86 1.00 -28.30
N SER A 692 14.55 -0.06 -28.74
CA SER A 692 14.10 -1.43 -28.58
C SER A 692 14.03 -1.81 -27.10
N HIS A 693 15.08 -1.51 -26.33
CA HIS A 693 15.12 -1.79 -24.90
C HIS A 693 14.04 -1.00 -24.13
N ARG A 694 13.82 0.29 -24.46
CA ARG A 694 12.72 1.09 -23.90
C ARG A 694 11.35 0.49 -24.21
N ARG A 695 11.14 0.02 -25.43
CA ARG A 695 9.87 -0.63 -25.85
C ARG A 695 9.65 -1.94 -25.14
N ASP A 696 10.65 -2.77 -25.05
CA ASP A 696 10.58 -4.08 -24.39
C ASP A 696 10.27 -3.91 -22.91
N ARG A 697 10.85 -2.88 -22.27
CA ARG A 697 10.54 -2.49 -20.91
C ARG A 697 9.10 -1.98 -20.74
N ALA A 698 8.62 -1.13 -21.64
CA ALA A 698 7.28 -0.53 -21.55
C ALA A 698 6.14 -1.55 -21.83
N LEU A 699 6.42 -2.62 -22.55
CA LEU A 699 5.38 -3.53 -23.07
C LEU A 699 4.99 -4.66 -22.09
N GLU A 700 5.83 -5.04 -21.13
CA GLU A 700 5.58 -6.26 -20.34
C GLU A 700 4.53 -6.11 -19.22
N PRO A 701 4.53 -5.09 -18.36
CA PRO A 701 3.49 -4.98 -17.34
C PRO A 701 2.13 -4.54 -17.91
N THR A 702 2.15 -3.76 -19.00
CA THR A 702 0.93 -3.15 -19.57
C THR A 702 0.14 -4.10 -20.46
N ARG A 703 0.77 -5.02 -21.20
CA ARG A 703 0.05 -5.94 -22.11
C ARG A 703 -0.85 -6.90 -21.37
N PHE A 704 -0.41 -7.51 -20.29
CA PHE A 704 -1.23 -8.46 -19.52
C PHE A 704 -2.36 -7.73 -18.79
N GLY A 705 -2.06 -6.60 -18.14
CA GLY A 705 -3.05 -5.77 -17.47
C GLY A 705 -4.07 -5.16 -18.41
N GLN A 706 -3.64 -4.61 -19.57
CA GLN A 706 -4.52 -4.04 -20.58
C GLN A 706 -5.42 -5.08 -21.23
N ASN A 707 -4.90 -6.26 -21.57
CA ASN A 707 -5.70 -7.35 -22.12
C ASN A 707 -6.71 -7.89 -21.10
N SER A 708 -6.33 -8.00 -19.84
CA SER A 708 -7.19 -8.48 -18.76
C SER A 708 -8.32 -7.50 -18.47
N LEU A 709 -8.04 -6.19 -18.38
CA LEU A 709 -9.07 -5.16 -18.19
C LEU A 709 -9.97 -5.02 -19.42
N GLY A 710 -9.43 -5.14 -20.61
CA GLY A 710 -10.21 -5.16 -21.84
C GLY A 710 -11.22 -6.31 -21.84
N VAL A 711 -10.80 -7.52 -21.48
CA VAL A 711 -11.69 -8.70 -21.35
C VAL A 711 -12.75 -8.47 -20.27
N VAL A 712 -12.39 -7.91 -19.12
CA VAL A 712 -13.32 -7.63 -18.02
C VAL A 712 -14.30 -6.53 -18.40
N ALA A 713 -13.83 -5.46 -19.02
CA ALA A 713 -14.70 -4.36 -19.48
C ALA A 713 -15.70 -4.86 -20.53
N VAL A 714 -15.26 -5.67 -21.50
CA VAL A 714 -16.11 -6.26 -22.52
C VAL A 714 -17.11 -7.26 -21.91
N ALA A 715 -16.64 -8.16 -21.02
CA ALA A 715 -17.53 -9.12 -20.35
C ALA A 715 -18.57 -8.41 -19.45
N SER A 716 -18.19 -7.35 -18.74
CA SER A 716 -19.10 -6.55 -17.92
C SER A 716 -20.11 -5.79 -18.76
N ALA A 717 -19.68 -5.22 -19.88
CA ALA A 717 -20.55 -4.54 -20.83
C ALA A 717 -21.55 -5.51 -21.48
N LEU A 718 -21.10 -6.70 -21.89
CA LEU A 718 -21.95 -7.74 -22.49
C LEU A 718 -22.98 -8.29 -21.48
N LEU A 719 -22.59 -8.50 -20.22
CA LEU A 719 -23.50 -8.92 -19.15
C LEU A 719 -24.51 -7.82 -18.79
N GLY A 720 -24.07 -6.58 -18.73
CA GLY A 720 -24.95 -5.42 -18.55
C GLY A 720 -25.96 -5.28 -19.68
N LEU A 721 -25.51 -5.41 -20.93
CA LEU A 721 -26.36 -5.37 -22.13
C LEU A 721 -27.33 -6.56 -22.17
N GLY A 722 -26.87 -7.77 -21.87
CA GLY A 722 -27.67 -8.98 -21.77
C GLY A 722 -28.78 -8.84 -20.73
N ASN A 723 -28.49 -8.31 -19.55
CA ASN A 723 -29.49 -8.05 -18.52
C ASN A 723 -30.47 -6.93 -18.90
N MET A 724 -30.07 -5.90 -19.64
CA MET A 724 -30.97 -4.87 -20.17
C MET A 724 -31.94 -5.46 -21.22
N ILE A 725 -31.46 -6.34 -22.08
CA ILE A 725 -32.27 -7.02 -23.11
C ILE A 725 -33.29 -7.96 -22.44
N LEU A 726 -32.87 -8.73 -21.45
CA LEU A 726 -33.73 -9.63 -20.68
C LEU A 726 -34.78 -8.86 -19.86
N ALA A 727 -34.43 -7.74 -19.29
CA ALA A 727 -35.35 -6.86 -18.57
C ALA A 727 -36.39 -6.21 -19.51
N ARG A 728 -36.04 -5.87 -20.77
CA ARG A 728 -36.98 -5.38 -21.79
C ARG A 728 -37.94 -6.46 -22.27
N ARG A 729 -37.47 -7.71 -22.42
CA ARG A 729 -38.34 -8.84 -22.84
C ARG A 729 -39.36 -9.27 -21.79
N ARG A 730 -39.17 -8.92 -20.53
CA ARG A 730 -40.11 -9.21 -19.42
C ARG A 730 -41.15 -8.11 -19.16
N ARG A 731 -41.22 -7.06 -20.00
CA ARG A 731 -42.35 -6.13 -19.94
C ARG A 731 -43.56 -6.82 -20.56
N PRO A 732 -44.63 -7.12 -19.80
CA PRO A 732 -45.88 -7.52 -20.40
C PRO A 732 -46.35 -6.36 -21.30
N ALA A 733 -46.72 -6.69 -22.52
CA ALA A 733 -47.43 -5.76 -23.38
C ALA A 733 -48.76 -5.42 -22.68
N TRP A 734 -48.86 -4.21 -22.18
CA TRP A 734 -50.09 -3.56 -21.77
C TRP A 734 -50.25 -2.32 -22.62
#